data_2a65d499d8b49a66611c455a8417da16
#
_entry.id   2a65d499d8b49a66611c455a8417da16
#
_cell.length_a   1.000
_cell.length_b   1.000
_cell.length_c   1.000
_cell.angle_alpha   90.00
_cell.angle_beta   90.00
_cell.angle_gamma   90.00
#
_symmetry.space_group_name_H-M   'P 1'
#
loop_
_entity.id
_entity.type
_entity.pdbx_description
1 polymer ?
#
loop_
_entity_poly.entity_id
_entity_poly.type
_entity_poly.pdbx_seq_one_letter_code
_entity_poly.pdbx_strand_id
1 'polypeptide(L)'
;MDLLNDLNDAQRAAVEYIDGPSLVIAGAGSGKTRVLTYKIAYLLSQGMKPWSIMALTFTNKAAREMKERIGKLVGDDLAQHLYMGTFHSIFSRILRAEAEHIGFNNNFTIYDESDSRSLLKAIIKEMGLDDKTYKPAAVHARISMAKNNLVTAEAYDSDPAILEQNTRARMPAIGKIYVAYVQRCRQANAMDFDDLLMLTFQLFRDHEEIRQKYAGRFDYILVDEYQDTNHVQMSIVMQLCKEKLRVCAVGDDSQSIYSFRGANIDNILNYQKQLPGTQLFKLEQNYRSTQTIVEAANSLIHHNRNQIQKEVFSKNDKGEKILYKPAYSDKEEALIVAKNIQRIKRQDDCGYDQFAILYRTNAQSRSFEEEFRKQGIPYRIYGGLSFYQRKEIKDIIAYFRLVANPDDEEAFKRIINYPARGIGAATVTKIADCAHQNQVSFWEVIGNIEHYGLNVNKGTQTKLENFRLLISSFIDRSHTLDVYELGDAIIRESRISEDIMSGKNADDLARQENLEEFLSGMQTFVAGRQEEGRMDEAYLTDYLQDVALLTDADSEGEKDEPRVSLMTIHAAKGLEFATVFVVGLEENIFPSPLAAVSVRELEEERRLLYVAITRAEKHCILTNAKNRFRYGKMEFDNPSRFIDEIDASLIEGGEEAPESSFGGERSSFGGYGSDGGYGGRMPWDRDRSGYRRDYQNAKPVASQFMADPKPGFKSVRAVNAVHRIMGDTTSSSSVASAGSSASNASSAAGSLSEGCRIEHQRFGIGTVLKIEGTGENTKATVEFQNAGTKQLLLKFAKFTILS
;
A
#
# COMPACT_ATOMS: atom_id res chain seq x y z
N MET A 1 42.69 -18.15 1.32
CA MET A 1 41.99 -17.31 0.33
C MET A 1 42.00 -15.91 0.86
N ASP A 2 42.34 -14.93 0.08
CA ASP A 2 42.27 -13.54 0.51
C ASP A 2 40.79 -13.15 0.45
N LEU A 3 40.19 -13.12 1.63
CA LEU A 3 38.74 -12.90 1.86
C LEU A 3 38.24 -11.62 1.18
N LEU A 4 39.14 -10.65 0.90
CA LEU A 4 38.78 -9.33 0.43
C LEU A 4 38.88 -9.16 -1.09
N ASN A 5 39.36 -10.17 -1.82
CA ASN A 5 39.59 -10.06 -3.29
C ASN A 5 38.30 -9.93 -4.10
N ASP A 6 37.16 -10.36 -3.52
CA ASP A 6 35.85 -10.25 -4.16
C ASP A 6 35.17 -8.91 -3.96
N LEU A 7 35.78 -7.97 -3.23
CA LEU A 7 35.24 -6.66 -2.91
C LEU A 7 35.88 -5.57 -3.77
N ASN A 8 35.08 -4.60 -4.19
CA ASN A 8 35.62 -3.36 -4.73
C ASN A 8 36.26 -2.51 -3.64
N ASP A 9 37.01 -1.46 -4.04
CA ASP A 9 37.79 -0.65 -3.11
C ASP A 9 36.94 -0.01 -2.02
N ALA A 10 35.74 0.51 -2.35
CA ALA A 10 34.83 1.12 -1.37
C ALA A 10 34.24 0.08 -0.40
N GLN A 11 33.87 -1.09 -0.88
CA GLN A 11 33.40 -2.20 -0.06
C GLN A 11 34.52 -2.70 0.85
N ARG A 12 35.72 -2.86 0.32
CA ARG A 12 36.92 -3.29 1.07
C ARG A 12 37.24 -2.31 2.18
N ALA A 13 37.32 -1.01 1.89
CA ALA A 13 37.57 0.01 2.89
C ALA A 13 36.52 0.01 4.02
N ALA A 14 35.25 -0.18 3.68
CA ALA A 14 34.19 -0.31 4.67
C ALA A 14 34.30 -1.58 5.53
N VAL A 15 34.78 -2.70 4.95
CA VAL A 15 34.98 -3.96 5.67
C VAL A 15 36.16 -3.89 6.61
N GLU A 16 37.30 -3.32 6.16
CA GLU A 16 38.56 -3.25 6.94
C GLU A 16 38.50 -2.28 8.13
N TYR A 17 37.66 -1.25 8.07
CA TYR A 17 37.54 -0.27 9.16
C TYR A 17 36.79 -0.85 10.37
N ILE A 18 37.51 -1.16 11.46
CA ILE A 18 36.96 -1.83 12.67
C ILE A 18 37.19 -1.06 13.98
N ASP A 19 37.95 0.02 13.96
CA ASP A 19 38.44 0.69 15.19
C ASP A 19 37.53 1.82 15.71
N GLY A 20 36.38 2.05 15.06
CA GLY A 20 35.46 3.12 15.47
C GLY A 20 34.07 2.97 14.87
N PRO A 21 33.18 3.94 15.12
CA PRO A 21 31.85 3.95 14.54
C PRO A 21 31.94 4.20 13.02
N SER A 22 31.16 3.46 12.27
CA SER A 22 31.07 3.59 10.82
C SER A 22 29.63 3.64 10.32
N LEU A 23 29.41 4.47 9.32
CA LEU A 23 28.16 4.54 8.57
C LEU A 23 28.45 4.19 7.11
N VAL A 24 27.84 3.12 6.63
CA VAL A 24 27.93 2.67 5.24
C VAL A 24 26.64 3.04 4.53
N ILE A 25 26.69 4.09 3.72
CA ILE A 25 25.58 4.49 2.84
C ILE A 25 25.71 3.73 1.53
N ALA A 26 24.76 2.87 1.29
CA ALA A 26 24.84 1.88 0.22
C ALA A 26 23.60 1.99 -0.69
N GLY A 27 23.79 2.51 -1.89
CA GLY A 27 22.71 2.62 -2.88
C GLY A 27 22.03 1.29 -3.17
N ALA A 28 20.87 1.33 -3.82
CA ALA A 28 20.19 0.12 -4.24
C ALA A 28 21.12 -0.76 -5.09
N GLY A 29 21.13 -2.08 -4.85
CA GLY A 29 21.97 -3.01 -5.64
C GLY A 29 23.48 -2.88 -5.45
N SER A 30 23.97 -2.09 -4.45
CA SER A 30 25.42 -1.88 -4.25
C SER A 30 26.10 -2.92 -3.37
N GLY A 31 25.37 -3.93 -2.89
CA GLY A 31 25.92 -5.01 -2.08
C GLY A 31 25.96 -4.75 -0.59
N LYS A 32 24.96 -4.06 -0.01
CA LYS A 32 24.81 -3.85 1.45
C LYS A 32 25.08 -5.12 2.26
N THR A 33 24.32 -6.18 1.96
CA THR A 33 24.43 -7.46 2.66
C THR A 33 25.81 -8.10 2.45
N ARG A 34 26.43 -7.90 1.29
CA ARG A 34 27.80 -8.38 1.01
C ARG A 34 28.81 -7.73 1.95
N VAL A 35 28.77 -6.41 2.09
CA VAL A 35 29.67 -5.70 3.03
C VAL A 35 29.47 -6.16 4.45
N LEU A 36 28.22 -6.35 4.92
CA LEU A 36 27.95 -6.84 6.27
C LEU A 36 28.50 -8.26 6.50
N THR A 37 28.26 -9.19 5.56
CA THR A 37 28.71 -10.57 5.69
C THR A 37 30.24 -10.67 5.64
N TYR A 38 30.89 -9.92 4.74
CA TYR A 38 32.35 -9.89 4.65
C TYR A 38 32.98 -9.18 5.85
N LYS A 39 32.34 -8.13 6.38
CA LYS A 39 32.82 -7.48 7.61
C LYS A 39 32.77 -8.42 8.82
N ILE A 40 31.72 -9.20 8.99
CA ILE A 40 31.64 -10.21 10.04
C ILE A 40 32.74 -11.27 9.85
N ALA A 41 32.92 -11.76 8.63
CA ALA A 41 33.97 -12.71 8.31
C ALA A 41 35.37 -12.14 8.58
N TYR A 42 35.58 -10.85 8.27
CA TYR A 42 36.83 -10.14 8.56
C TYR A 42 37.06 -10.00 10.07
N LEU A 43 36.05 -9.58 10.85
CA LEU A 43 36.15 -9.49 12.32
C LEU A 43 36.54 -10.83 12.96
N LEU A 44 35.95 -11.94 12.47
CA LEU A 44 36.32 -13.29 12.91
C LEU A 44 37.75 -13.64 12.54
N SER A 45 38.22 -13.24 11.35
CA SER A 45 39.61 -13.47 10.91
C SER A 45 40.63 -12.67 11.73
N GLN A 46 40.24 -11.50 12.27
CA GLN A 46 41.04 -10.69 13.20
C GLN A 46 41.00 -11.23 14.65
N GLY A 47 40.39 -12.40 14.88
CA GLY A 47 40.38 -13.08 16.17
C GLY A 47 39.26 -12.68 17.10
N MET A 48 38.29 -11.89 16.65
CA MET A 48 37.07 -11.63 17.44
C MET A 48 36.26 -12.94 17.59
N LYS A 49 35.70 -13.10 18.76
CA LYS A 49 34.91 -14.29 19.07
C LYS A 49 33.49 -14.16 18.50
N PRO A 50 32.91 -15.22 17.89
CA PRO A 50 31.58 -15.14 17.29
C PRO A 50 30.52 -14.59 18.23
N TRP A 51 30.53 -15.00 19.51
CA TRP A 51 29.54 -14.57 20.52
C TRP A 51 29.74 -13.12 21.00
N SER A 52 30.85 -12.48 20.63
CA SER A 52 31.08 -11.06 20.93
C SER A 52 30.68 -10.13 19.76
N ILE A 53 30.22 -10.68 18.65
CA ILE A 53 29.71 -9.92 17.51
C ILE A 53 28.19 -9.96 17.50
N MET A 54 27.56 -8.78 17.63
CA MET A 54 26.12 -8.60 17.52
C MET A 54 25.76 -8.11 16.11
N ALA A 55 24.85 -8.80 15.42
CA ALA A 55 24.35 -8.38 14.11
C ALA A 55 22.81 -8.31 14.11
N LEU A 56 22.28 -7.11 13.90
CA LEU A 56 20.87 -6.79 13.97
C LEU A 56 20.31 -6.53 12.57
N THR A 57 19.15 -7.14 12.28
CA THR A 57 18.41 -6.94 11.03
C THR A 57 16.90 -6.82 11.28
N PHE A 58 16.12 -6.54 10.23
CA PHE A 58 14.68 -6.31 10.37
C PHE A 58 13.82 -7.55 10.25
N THR A 59 14.25 -8.54 9.45
CA THR A 59 13.43 -9.75 9.19
C THR A 59 14.18 -11.03 9.50
N ASN A 60 13.43 -12.03 9.97
CA ASN A 60 14.00 -13.35 10.23
C ASN A 60 14.56 -14.01 8.94
N LYS A 61 13.95 -13.71 7.79
CA LYS A 61 14.46 -14.17 6.48
C LYS A 61 15.84 -13.58 6.20
N ALA A 62 16.01 -12.27 6.35
CA ALA A 62 17.30 -11.60 6.14
C ALA A 62 18.38 -12.13 7.11
N ALA A 63 18.01 -12.33 8.39
CA ALA A 63 18.91 -12.91 9.38
C ALA A 63 19.39 -14.33 8.99
N ARG A 64 18.49 -15.16 8.49
CA ARG A 64 18.80 -16.53 8.05
C ARG A 64 19.71 -16.51 6.81
N GLU A 65 19.34 -15.76 5.79
CA GLU A 65 20.10 -15.64 4.55
C GLU A 65 21.50 -15.08 4.80
N MET A 66 21.62 -14.08 5.65
CA MET A 66 22.91 -13.52 6.05
C MET A 66 23.76 -14.56 6.79
N LYS A 67 23.16 -15.33 7.71
CA LYS A 67 23.85 -16.40 8.45
C LYS A 67 24.36 -17.51 7.51
N GLU A 68 23.57 -17.92 6.53
CA GLU A 68 23.95 -18.89 5.51
C GLU A 68 25.13 -18.39 4.65
N ARG A 69 25.09 -17.10 4.25
CA ARG A 69 26.18 -16.49 3.49
C ARG A 69 27.49 -16.42 4.31
N ILE A 70 27.39 -16.08 5.60
CA ILE A 70 28.56 -16.07 6.50
C ILE A 70 29.08 -17.49 6.68
N GLY A 71 28.23 -18.51 6.85
CA GLY A 71 28.64 -19.91 6.93
C GLY A 71 29.47 -20.38 5.74
N LYS A 72 29.11 -19.93 4.53
CA LYS A 72 29.88 -20.21 3.30
C LYS A 72 31.27 -19.58 3.31
N LEU A 73 31.46 -18.44 4.02
CA LEU A 73 32.74 -17.72 4.06
C LEU A 73 33.68 -18.22 5.15
N VAL A 74 33.13 -18.56 6.34
CA VAL A 74 33.95 -18.85 7.53
C VAL A 74 33.67 -20.21 8.17
N GLY A 75 32.72 -20.96 7.63
CA GLY A 75 32.22 -22.23 8.19
C GLY A 75 30.99 -22.07 9.05
N ASP A 76 30.12 -23.08 8.98
CA ASP A 76 28.82 -23.07 9.68
C ASP A 76 28.95 -23.05 11.20
N ASP A 77 29.98 -23.72 11.75
CA ASP A 77 30.21 -23.75 13.20
C ASP A 77 30.42 -22.33 13.77
N LEU A 78 31.22 -21.49 13.12
CA LEU A 78 31.45 -20.12 13.56
C LEU A 78 30.19 -19.27 13.36
N ALA A 79 29.49 -19.44 12.25
CA ALA A 79 28.27 -18.69 11.95
C ALA A 79 27.12 -18.98 12.94
N GLN A 80 27.04 -20.21 13.46
CA GLN A 80 26.00 -20.58 14.43
C GLN A 80 26.15 -19.88 15.78
N HIS A 81 27.39 -19.54 16.17
CA HIS A 81 27.68 -18.92 17.46
C HIS A 81 27.62 -17.38 17.43
N LEU A 82 27.35 -16.77 16.28
CA LEU A 82 27.11 -15.33 16.18
C LEU A 82 25.84 -14.91 16.92
N TYR A 83 25.91 -13.75 17.58
CA TYR A 83 24.74 -13.15 18.22
C TYR A 83 23.92 -12.36 17.17
N MET A 84 23.29 -13.09 16.27
CA MET A 84 22.61 -12.54 15.09
C MET A 84 21.10 -12.83 15.12
N GLY A 85 20.32 -11.83 14.71
CA GLY A 85 18.86 -11.95 14.62
C GLY A 85 18.17 -10.62 14.36
N THR A 86 16.84 -10.62 14.46
CA THR A 86 16.07 -9.38 14.49
C THR A 86 16.22 -8.68 15.83
N PHE A 87 15.99 -7.35 15.87
CA PHE A 87 15.96 -6.59 17.11
C PHE A 87 15.12 -7.30 18.18
N HIS A 88 13.89 -7.64 17.87
CA HIS A 88 12.98 -8.30 18.80
C HIS A 88 13.51 -9.67 19.29
N SER A 89 14.06 -10.47 18.39
CA SER A 89 14.58 -11.80 18.77
C SER A 89 15.80 -11.73 19.68
N ILE A 90 16.67 -10.76 19.44
CA ILE A 90 17.88 -10.55 20.25
C ILE A 90 17.49 -10.01 21.62
N PHE A 91 16.67 -8.98 21.68
CA PHE A 91 16.32 -8.32 22.93
C PHE A 91 15.35 -9.13 23.78
N SER A 92 14.47 -9.94 23.20
CA SER A 92 13.67 -10.90 23.97
C SER A 92 14.54 -11.92 24.70
N ARG A 93 15.66 -12.38 24.10
CA ARG A 93 16.61 -13.26 24.79
C ARG A 93 17.32 -12.59 25.97
N ILE A 94 17.68 -11.32 25.82
CA ILE A 94 18.26 -10.53 26.90
C ILE A 94 17.24 -10.33 28.03
N LEU A 95 16.01 -9.92 27.69
CA LEU A 95 14.94 -9.75 28.67
C LEU A 95 14.62 -11.04 29.42
N ARG A 96 14.64 -12.20 28.75
CA ARG A 96 14.45 -13.48 29.45
C ARG A 96 15.55 -13.78 30.46
N ALA A 97 16.79 -13.43 30.14
CA ALA A 97 17.91 -13.62 31.04
C ALA A 97 17.90 -12.65 32.25
N GLU A 98 17.32 -11.46 32.09
CA GLU A 98 17.32 -10.39 33.10
C GLU A 98 15.89 -10.04 33.57
N ALA A 99 14.93 -10.94 33.37
CA ALA A 99 13.51 -10.65 33.59
C ALA A 99 13.16 -10.15 34.98
N GLU A 100 13.83 -10.70 36.01
CA GLU A 100 13.61 -10.34 37.43
C GLU A 100 13.91 -8.85 37.71
N HIS A 101 14.91 -8.27 37.02
CA HIS A 101 15.27 -6.88 37.20
C HIS A 101 14.21 -5.87 36.69
N ILE A 102 13.30 -6.34 35.81
CA ILE A 102 12.20 -5.54 35.30
C ILE A 102 10.83 -5.97 35.83
N GLY A 103 10.82 -6.87 36.87
CA GLY A 103 9.60 -7.32 37.52
C GLY A 103 8.79 -8.33 36.74
N PHE A 104 9.42 -9.14 35.89
CA PHE A 104 8.82 -10.26 35.16
C PHE A 104 9.50 -11.58 35.48
N ASN A 105 8.82 -12.67 35.24
CA ASN A 105 9.45 -13.99 35.27
C ASN A 105 10.09 -14.28 33.91
N ASN A 106 11.11 -15.13 33.88
CA ASN A 106 11.84 -15.45 32.64
C ASN A 106 11.01 -16.19 31.58
N ASN A 107 9.86 -16.74 31.95
CA ASN A 107 8.91 -17.44 31.07
C ASN A 107 7.76 -16.55 30.60
N PHE A 108 7.94 -15.24 30.55
CA PHE A 108 6.90 -14.31 30.10
C PHE A 108 6.37 -14.68 28.71
N THR A 109 5.08 -14.47 28.51
CA THR A 109 4.42 -14.64 27.21
C THR A 109 4.62 -13.42 26.33
N ILE A 110 4.82 -13.60 25.02
CA ILE A 110 4.84 -12.51 24.04
C ILE A 110 3.46 -12.46 23.37
N TYR A 111 2.74 -11.38 23.62
CA TYR A 111 1.44 -11.13 23.01
C TYR A 111 1.61 -10.65 21.56
N ASP A 112 0.86 -11.26 20.66
CA ASP A 112 0.71 -10.75 19.32
C ASP A 112 -0.29 -9.57 19.27
N GLU A 113 -0.52 -9.02 18.07
CA GLU A 113 -1.45 -7.91 17.88
C GLU A 113 -2.89 -8.31 18.21
N SER A 114 -3.29 -9.55 17.95
CA SER A 114 -4.62 -10.07 18.27
C SER A 114 -4.83 -10.16 19.77
N ASP A 115 -3.85 -10.69 20.51
CA ASP A 115 -3.88 -10.78 21.97
C ASP A 115 -3.95 -9.40 22.60
N SER A 116 -3.12 -8.48 22.14
CA SER A 116 -3.07 -7.10 22.61
C SER A 116 -4.41 -6.36 22.37
N ARG A 117 -5.00 -6.50 21.19
CA ARG A 117 -6.32 -5.93 20.87
C ARG A 117 -7.44 -6.56 21.71
N SER A 118 -7.36 -7.85 21.98
CA SER A 118 -8.32 -8.56 22.82
C SER A 118 -8.29 -8.07 24.26
N LEU A 119 -7.09 -7.90 24.84
CA LEU A 119 -6.90 -7.33 26.16
C LEU A 119 -7.41 -5.89 26.24
N LEU A 120 -7.08 -5.05 25.27
CA LEU A 120 -7.57 -3.67 25.19
C LEU A 120 -9.10 -3.60 25.11
N LYS A 121 -9.74 -4.50 24.36
CA LYS A 121 -11.19 -4.60 24.28
C LYS A 121 -11.81 -4.93 25.65
N ALA A 122 -11.18 -5.81 26.41
CA ALA A 122 -11.64 -6.14 27.77
C ALA A 122 -11.52 -4.92 28.70
N ILE A 123 -10.37 -4.22 28.68
CA ILE A 123 -10.13 -3.02 29.49
C ILE A 123 -11.14 -1.90 29.16
N ILE A 124 -11.36 -1.60 27.89
CA ILE A 124 -12.30 -0.59 27.42
C ILE A 124 -13.71 -0.89 27.95
N LYS A 125 -14.12 -2.14 27.87
CA LYS A 125 -15.42 -2.62 28.39
C LYS A 125 -15.52 -2.50 29.90
N GLU A 126 -14.50 -2.91 30.65
CA GLU A 126 -14.43 -2.83 32.12
C GLU A 126 -14.48 -1.37 32.60
N MET A 127 -13.85 -0.46 31.87
CA MET A 127 -13.88 0.98 32.16
C MET A 127 -15.22 1.64 31.77
N GLY A 128 -16.18 0.90 31.19
CA GLY A 128 -17.48 1.43 30.77
C GLY A 128 -17.37 2.40 29.60
N LEU A 129 -16.31 2.35 28.80
CA LEU A 129 -16.07 3.24 27.67
C LEU A 129 -16.75 2.69 26.40
N ASP A 130 -17.17 3.62 25.52
CA ASP A 130 -17.80 3.28 24.24
C ASP A 130 -16.77 2.68 23.27
N ASP A 131 -17.00 1.45 22.84
CA ASP A 131 -16.12 0.68 21.95
C ASP A 131 -16.10 1.23 20.50
N LYS A 132 -17.07 2.04 20.11
CA LYS A 132 -17.07 2.74 18.83
C LYS A 132 -16.12 3.93 18.83
N THR A 133 -16.02 4.62 19.96
CA THR A 133 -15.08 5.73 20.16
C THR A 133 -13.67 5.21 20.43
N TYR A 134 -13.54 4.25 21.36
CA TYR A 134 -12.27 3.64 21.74
C TYR A 134 -12.09 2.30 21.04
N LYS A 135 -11.93 2.31 19.71
CA LYS A 135 -11.67 1.08 18.96
C LYS A 135 -10.37 0.45 19.41
N PRO A 136 -10.32 -0.85 19.77
CA PRO A 136 -9.12 -1.49 20.28
C PRO A 136 -7.90 -1.33 19.35
N ALA A 137 -8.09 -1.42 18.03
CA ALA A 137 -7.02 -1.22 17.07
C ALA A 137 -6.46 0.21 17.07
N ALA A 138 -7.33 1.24 17.16
CA ALA A 138 -6.90 2.64 17.21
C ALA A 138 -6.19 2.98 18.53
N VAL A 139 -6.65 2.40 19.64
CA VAL A 139 -6.01 2.54 20.95
C VAL A 139 -4.65 1.86 20.95
N HIS A 140 -4.56 0.63 20.42
CA HIS A 140 -3.32 -0.12 20.25
C HIS A 140 -2.29 0.68 19.44
N ALA A 141 -2.66 1.21 18.29
CA ALA A 141 -1.76 2.00 17.44
C ALA A 141 -1.17 3.22 18.18
N ARG A 142 -1.96 3.89 19.02
CA ARG A 142 -1.47 5.03 19.82
C ARG A 142 -0.53 4.59 20.94
N ILE A 143 -0.81 3.48 21.63
CA ILE A 143 0.06 2.89 22.65
C ILE A 143 1.37 2.45 22.01
N SER A 144 1.32 1.75 20.89
CA SER A 144 2.48 1.33 20.12
C SER A 144 3.36 2.53 19.73
N MET A 145 2.75 3.58 19.19
CA MET A 145 3.49 4.80 18.84
C MET A 145 4.13 5.45 20.07
N ALA A 146 3.46 5.48 21.22
CA ALA A 146 4.01 5.99 22.46
C ALA A 146 5.22 5.18 22.92
N LYS A 147 5.12 3.84 22.93
CA LYS A 147 6.21 2.92 23.27
C LYS A 147 7.40 3.11 22.32
N ASN A 148 7.17 3.19 21.03
CA ASN A 148 8.22 3.40 20.02
C ASN A 148 8.92 4.76 20.13
N ASN A 149 8.30 5.74 20.80
CA ASN A 149 8.89 7.04 21.14
C ASN A 149 9.37 7.15 22.60
N LEU A 150 9.49 6.02 23.31
CA LEU A 150 9.93 5.95 24.70
C LEU A 150 9.04 6.71 25.71
N VAL A 151 7.76 6.88 25.40
CA VAL A 151 6.78 7.51 26.29
C VAL A 151 6.12 6.41 27.13
N THR A 152 6.41 6.39 28.45
CA THR A 152 5.79 5.43 29.38
C THR A 152 4.31 5.71 29.59
N ALA A 153 3.56 4.76 30.13
CA ALA A 153 2.13 4.93 30.40
C ALA A 153 1.86 6.10 31.36
N GLU A 154 2.72 6.26 32.39
CA GLU A 154 2.63 7.33 33.36
C GLU A 154 2.95 8.69 32.73
N ALA A 155 3.98 8.76 31.89
CA ALA A 155 4.34 9.98 31.17
C ALA A 155 3.22 10.37 30.17
N TYR A 156 2.66 9.40 29.48
CA TYR A 156 1.56 9.59 28.53
C TYR A 156 0.28 10.15 29.21
N ASP A 157 -0.06 9.64 30.40
CA ASP A 157 -1.26 10.07 31.14
C ASP A 157 -1.08 11.41 31.86
N SER A 158 0.17 11.86 32.03
CA SER A 158 0.50 13.11 32.72
C SER A 158 0.91 14.27 31.80
N ASP A 159 1.24 14.02 30.53
CA ASP A 159 1.69 15.05 29.58
C ASP A 159 0.51 15.91 29.09
N PRO A 160 0.50 17.23 29.40
CA PRO A 160 -0.60 18.12 29.01
C PRO A 160 -0.82 18.21 27.49
N ALA A 161 0.25 18.12 26.69
CA ALA A 161 0.15 18.19 25.24
C ALA A 161 -0.53 16.95 24.67
N ILE A 162 -0.18 15.77 25.20
CA ILE A 162 -0.82 14.49 24.83
C ILE A 162 -2.29 14.48 25.27
N LEU A 163 -2.60 14.93 26.47
CA LEU A 163 -3.95 15.03 26.99
C LEU A 163 -4.82 15.97 26.14
N GLU A 164 -4.29 17.10 25.73
CA GLU A 164 -4.98 18.02 24.82
C GLU A 164 -5.25 17.38 23.46
N GLN A 165 -4.24 16.71 22.89
CA GLN A 165 -4.39 15.99 21.62
C GLN A 165 -5.45 14.88 21.70
N ASN A 166 -5.44 14.10 22.77
CA ASN A 166 -6.43 13.06 23.02
C ASN A 166 -7.85 13.63 23.17
N THR A 167 -7.98 14.77 23.84
CA THR A 167 -9.26 15.47 24.00
C THR A 167 -9.78 15.99 22.66
N ARG A 168 -8.93 16.60 21.84
CA ARG A 168 -9.28 17.01 20.46
C ARG A 168 -9.71 15.83 19.59
N ALA A 169 -9.09 14.66 19.81
CA ALA A 169 -9.44 13.42 19.12
C ALA A 169 -10.69 12.73 19.72
N ARG A 170 -11.35 13.32 20.73
CA ARG A 170 -12.49 12.76 21.48
C ARG A 170 -12.18 11.44 22.19
N MET A 171 -10.93 11.22 22.55
CA MET A 171 -10.45 10.00 23.21
C MET A 171 -9.62 10.34 24.47
N PRO A 172 -10.13 11.12 25.43
CA PRO A 172 -9.34 11.58 26.58
C PRO A 172 -8.89 10.47 27.54
N ALA A 173 -9.50 9.29 27.51
CA ALA A 173 -9.19 8.18 28.42
C ALA A 173 -8.03 7.28 27.95
N ILE A 174 -7.36 7.57 26.82
CA ILE A 174 -6.30 6.68 26.30
C ILE A 174 -5.16 6.51 27.30
N GLY A 175 -4.73 7.56 28.00
CA GLY A 175 -3.68 7.45 29.02
C GLY A 175 -4.06 6.45 30.11
N LYS A 176 -5.26 6.53 30.63
CA LYS A 176 -5.77 5.58 31.64
C LYS A 176 -5.88 4.15 31.09
N ILE A 177 -6.29 3.99 29.83
CA ILE A 177 -6.33 2.67 29.18
C ILE A 177 -4.90 2.13 29.05
N TYR A 178 -3.93 2.96 28.69
CA TYR A 178 -2.53 2.56 28.56
C TYR A 178 -1.95 2.12 29.90
N VAL A 179 -2.20 2.87 30.99
CA VAL A 179 -1.80 2.47 32.35
C VAL A 179 -2.41 1.11 32.73
N ALA A 180 -3.72 0.95 32.51
CA ALA A 180 -4.40 -0.33 32.80
C ALA A 180 -3.84 -1.48 31.95
N TYR A 181 -3.53 -1.22 30.66
CA TYR A 181 -2.95 -2.21 29.77
C TYR A 181 -1.59 -2.71 30.25
N VAL A 182 -0.68 -1.80 30.60
CA VAL A 182 0.63 -2.16 31.16
C VAL A 182 0.50 -2.95 32.45
N GLN A 183 -0.41 -2.56 33.36
CA GLN A 183 -0.65 -3.28 34.60
C GLN A 183 -1.18 -4.70 34.35
N ARG A 184 -2.11 -4.87 33.41
CA ARG A 184 -2.65 -6.19 33.06
C ARG A 184 -1.59 -7.08 32.37
N CYS A 185 -0.76 -6.52 31.49
CA CYS A 185 0.37 -7.24 30.93
C CYS A 185 1.34 -7.73 32.01
N ARG A 186 1.68 -6.87 32.98
CA ARG A 186 2.53 -7.27 34.13
C ARG A 186 1.90 -8.37 34.97
N GLN A 187 0.60 -8.26 35.31
CA GLN A 187 -0.13 -9.27 36.06
C GLN A 187 -0.18 -10.63 35.34
N ALA A 188 -0.29 -10.60 34.02
CA ALA A 188 -0.31 -11.79 33.17
C ALA A 188 1.10 -12.34 32.87
N ASN A 189 2.16 -11.72 33.39
CA ASN A 189 3.55 -12.00 33.01
C ASN A 189 3.70 -12.03 31.48
N ALA A 190 3.18 -11.00 30.80
CA ALA A 190 3.16 -10.91 29.34
C ALA A 190 3.73 -9.57 28.86
N MET A 191 4.34 -9.56 27.68
CA MET A 191 4.86 -8.40 26.97
C MET A 191 4.33 -8.42 25.55
N ASP A 192 3.99 -7.25 24.99
CA ASP A 192 3.78 -7.15 23.55
C ASP A 192 5.11 -6.93 22.79
N PHE A 193 5.06 -6.87 21.47
CA PHE A 193 6.26 -6.68 20.65
C PHE A 193 6.97 -5.35 20.95
N ASP A 194 6.23 -4.27 21.21
CA ASP A 194 6.83 -2.97 21.53
C ASP A 194 7.46 -2.99 22.93
N ASP A 195 6.91 -3.73 23.88
CA ASP A 195 7.49 -3.92 25.21
C ASP A 195 8.87 -4.57 25.15
N LEU A 196 9.11 -5.50 24.21
CA LEU A 196 10.42 -6.14 24.08
C LEU A 196 11.54 -5.13 23.84
N LEU A 197 11.25 -4.04 23.14
CA LEU A 197 12.21 -2.97 22.89
C LEU A 197 12.20 -1.93 24.02
N MET A 198 11.03 -1.47 24.42
CA MET A 198 10.91 -0.42 25.44
C MET A 198 11.45 -0.87 26.79
N LEU A 199 11.13 -2.11 27.22
CA LEU A 199 11.64 -2.65 28.48
C LEU A 199 13.14 -2.96 28.41
N THR A 200 13.69 -3.34 27.26
CA THR A 200 15.15 -3.46 27.08
C THR A 200 15.83 -2.11 27.25
N PHE A 201 15.26 -1.05 26.66
CA PHE A 201 15.79 0.29 26.86
C PHE A 201 15.73 0.71 28.32
N GLN A 202 14.63 0.47 29.02
CA GLN A 202 14.47 0.78 30.46
C GLN A 202 15.45 -0.03 31.30
N LEU A 203 15.58 -1.34 31.03
CA LEU A 203 16.54 -2.22 31.71
C LEU A 203 17.97 -1.64 31.65
N PHE A 204 18.42 -1.23 30.48
CA PHE A 204 19.76 -0.67 30.32
C PHE A 204 19.90 0.76 30.86
N ARG A 205 18.82 1.54 30.91
CA ARG A 205 18.81 2.86 31.53
C ARG A 205 18.87 2.79 33.05
N ASP A 206 18.09 1.88 33.65
CA ASP A 206 17.83 1.84 35.10
C ASP A 206 18.80 0.91 35.84
N HIS A 207 19.45 -0.03 35.14
CA HIS A 207 20.41 -1.02 35.66
C HIS A 207 21.74 -0.94 34.92
N GLU A 208 22.58 -0.01 35.34
CA GLU A 208 23.88 0.26 34.72
C GLU A 208 24.80 -0.95 34.71
N GLU A 209 24.80 -1.81 35.75
CA GLU A 209 25.57 -3.04 35.83
C GLU A 209 25.17 -4.04 34.73
N ILE A 210 23.87 -4.14 34.41
CA ILE A 210 23.38 -4.99 33.34
C ILE A 210 23.77 -4.41 31.99
N ARG A 211 23.59 -3.11 31.80
CA ARG A 211 24.04 -2.43 30.60
C ARG A 211 25.52 -2.67 30.32
N GLN A 212 26.38 -2.51 31.34
CA GLN A 212 27.84 -2.75 31.24
C GLN A 212 28.16 -4.22 30.95
N LYS A 213 27.42 -5.18 31.56
CA LYS A 213 27.55 -6.59 31.28
C LYS A 213 27.39 -6.87 29.77
N TYR A 214 26.34 -6.32 29.12
CA TYR A 214 26.10 -6.55 27.70
C TYR A 214 27.00 -5.69 26.80
N ALA A 215 27.26 -4.43 27.15
CA ALA A 215 28.22 -3.58 26.45
C ALA A 215 29.65 -4.16 26.50
N GLY A 216 30.02 -4.79 27.66
CA GLY A 216 31.29 -5.50 27.82
C GLY A 216 31.36 -6.78 26.99
N ARG A 217 30.24 -7.50 26.85
CA ARG A 217 30.15 -8.75 26.09
C ARG A 217 30.36 -8.54 24.59
N PHE A 218 29.76 -7.47 24.01
CA PHE A 218 29.82 -7.24 22.58
C PHE A 218 30.99 -6.35 22.20
N ASP A 219 31.90 -6.91 21.40
CA ASP A 219 33.08 -6.22 20.89
C ASP A 219 32.76 -5.40 19.64
N TYR A 220 31.77 -5.82 18.89
CA TYR A 220 31.32 -5.16 17.69
C TYR A 220 29.82 -5.30 17.47
N ILE A 221 29.15 -4.22 17.05
CA ILE A 221 27.71 -4.21 16.74
C ILE A 221 27.54 -3.83 15.27
N LEU A 222 26.75 -4.60 14.54
CA LEU A 222 26.37 -4.33 13.16
C LEU A 222 24.85 -4.18 13.06
N VAL A 223 24.40 -3.18 12.32
CA VAL A 223 22.98 -2.92 12.12
C VAL A 223 22.71 -2.79 10.62
N ASP A 224 21.88 -3.68 10.09
CA ASP A 224 21.41 -3.63 8.70
C ASP A 224 20.15 -2.78 8.58
N GLU A 225 19.90 -2.24 7.39
CA GLU A 225 18.74 -1.40 7.04
C GLU A 225 18.51 -0.28 8.09
N TYR A 226 19.58 0.38 8.51
CA TYR A 226 19.55 1.34 9.62
C TYR A 226 18.56 2.49 9.43
N GLN A 227 18.21 2.85 8.19
CA GLN A 227 17.21 3.87 7.86
C GLN A 227 15.79 3.50 8.30
N ASP A 228 15.52 2.22 8.57
CA ASP A 228 14.20 1.74 9.01
C ASP A 228 14.09 1.61 10.53
N THR A 229 15.15 1.98 11.27
CA THR A 229 15.12 1.93 12.74
C THR A 229 14.19 2.98 13.33
N ASN A 230 13.48 2.60 14.41
CA ASN A 230 12.74 3.56 15.22
C ASN A 230 13.62 4.16 16.33
N HIS A 231 13.07 5.11 17.09
CA HIS A 231 13.82 5.80 18.13
C HIS A 231 14.29 4.86 19.24
N VAL A 232 13.48 3.90 19.66
CA VAL A 232 13.83 2.90 20.69
C VAL A 232 15.00 2.04 20.24
N GLN A 233 14.94 1.49 19.04
CA GLN A 233 16.00 0.63 18.50
C GLN A 233 17.33 1.36 18.42
N MET A 234 17.32 2.58 17.90
CA MET A 234 18.51 3.43 17.89
C MET A 234 19.04 3.66 19.32
N SER A 235 18.17 4.02 20.26
CA SER A 235 18.55 4.33 21.64
C SER A 235 19.17 3.11 22.35
N ILE A 236 18.69 1.91 22.12
CA ILE A 236 19.28 0.68 22.66
C ILE A 236 20.69 0.45 22.09
N VAL A 237 20.85 0.60 20.76
CA VAL A 237 22.18 0.46 20.13
C VAL A 237 23.17 1.46 20.69
N MET A 238 22.75 2.71 20.88
CA MET A 238 23.60 3.77 21.45
C MET A 238 24.02 3.47 22.89
N GLN A 239 23.13 2.90 23.72
CA GLN A 239 23.48 2.47 25.08
C GLN A 239 24.51 1.34 25.09
N LEU A 240 24.41 0.37 24.16
CA LEU A 240 25.32 -0.75 24.08
C LEU A 240 26.70 -0.40 23.53
N CYS A 241 26.79 0.57 22.60
CA CYS A 241 28.07 0.94 21.99
C CYS A 241 28.82 2.07 22.70
N LYS A 242 28.26 2.63 23.78
CA LYS A 242 28.72 3.84 24.47
C LYS A 242 30.22 3.82 24.85
N GLU A 243 30.73 2.70 25.35
CA GLU A 243 32.10 2.58 25.80
C GLU A 243 33.10 2.26 24.69
N LYS A 244 32.72 1.33 23.78
CA LYS A 244 33.65 0.80 22.76
C LYS A 244 33.57 1.57 21.44
N LEU A 245 32.45 2.22 21.16
CA LEU A 245 32.15 2.93 19.92
C LEU A 245 32.39 2.09 18.63
N ARG A 246 32.41 0.76 18.76
CA ARG A 246 32.61 -0.18 17.65
C ARG A 246 31.26 -0.62 17.10
N VAL A 247 30.71 0.22 16.27
CA VAL A 247 29.40 0.02 15.65
C VAL A 247 29.46 0.35 14.16
N CYS A 248 28.85 -0.51 13.35
CA CYS A 248 28.69 -0.31 11.91
C CYS A 248 27.20 -0.29 11.57
N ALA A 249 26.70 0.86 11.16
CA ALA A 249 25.37 1.00 10.58
C ALA A 249 25.45 0.95 9.07
N VAL A 250 24.65 0.09 8.44
CA VAL A 250 24.54 -0.02 6.98
C VAL A 250 23.11 0.31 6.59
N GLY A 251 22.94 1.18 5.60
CA GLY A 251 21.62 1.56 5.14
C GLY A 251 21.62 2.38 3.87
N ASP A 252 20.43 2.74 3.45
CA ASP A 252 20.16 3.64 2.34
C ASP A 252 19.00 4.56 2.69
N ASP A 253 19.30 5.82 2.95
CA ASP A 253 18.30 6.84 3.27
C ASP A 253 17.24 6.96 2.16
N SER A 254 17.62 6.73 0.89
CA SER A 254 16.70 6.70 -0.25
C SER A 254 15.75 5.50 -0.25
N GLN A 255 15.93 4.52 0.64
CA GLN A 255 15.05 3.37 0.82
C GLN A 255 14.27 3.40 2.16
N SER A 256 14.23 4.53 2.86
CA SER A 256 13.43 4.71 4.08
C SER A 256 11.96 4.90 3.73
N ILE A 257 11.14 3.84 3.88
CA ILE A 257 9.74 3.78 3.45
C ILE A 257 8.79 3.20 4.51
N TYR A 258 9.21 3.12 5.78
CA TYR A 258 8.43 2.52 6.86
C TYR A 258 8.11 3.50 8.00
N SER A 259 7.96 4.80 7.70
CA SER A 259 7.58 5.79 8.72
C SER A 259 6.24 5.47 9.38
N PHE A 260 5.29 4.92 8.62
CA PHE A 260 3.98 4.46 9.12
C PHE A 260 4.08 3.32 10.16
N ARG A 261 5.25 2.64 10.26
CA ARG A 261 5.59 1.65 11.28
C ARG A 261 6.53 2.19 12.36
N GLY A 262 6.69 3.50 12.42
CA GLY A 262 7.54 4.17 13.42
C GLY A 262 9.01 4.31 13.04
N ALA A 263 9.43 3.92 11.82
CA ALA A 263 10.79 4.20 11.34
C ALA A 263 11.05 5.70 11.28
N ASN A 264 12.27 6.09 11.64
CA ASN A 264 12.66 7.48 11.64
C ASN A 264 13.95 7.69 10.82
N ILE A 265 13.79 8.27 9.63
CA ILE A 265 14.92 8.57 8.74
C ILE A 265 15.98 9.47 9.40
N ASP A 266 15.59 10.31 10.38
CA ASP A 266 16.53 11.17 11.10
C ASP A 266 17.60 10.38 11.83
N ASN A 267 17.38 9.11 12.15
CA ASN A 267 18.37 8.23 12.75
C ASN A 267 19.60 8.07 11.85
N ILE A 268 19.41 7.82 10.55
CA ILE A 268 20.52 7.68 9.61
C ILE A 268 21.10 9.05 9.20
N LEU A 269 20.25 10.05 8.98
CA LEU A 269 20.68 11.39 8.58
C LEU A 269 21.53 12.09 9.65
N ASN A 270 21.25 11.84 10.93
CA ASN A 270 21.97 12.44 12.04
C ASN A 270 22.97 11.49 12.72
N TYR A 271 23.26 10.33 12.14
CA TYR A 271 24.13 9.33 12.74
C TYR A 271 25.52 9.89 13.11
N GLN A 272 26.18 10.62 12.19
CA GLN A 272 27.49 11.24 12.43
C GLN A 272 27.46 12.32 13.54
N LYS A 273 26.32 12.99 13.75
CA LYS A 273 26.15 13.95 14.85
C LYS A 273 25.98 13.25 16.19
N GLN A 274 25.29 12.11 16.20
CA GLN A 274 25.04 11.30 17.39
C GLN A 274 26.29 10.54 17.84
N LEU A 275 27.13 10.11 16.89
CA LEU A 275 28.38 9.42 17.12
C LEU A 275 29.54 10.19 16.47
N PRO A 276 30.14 11.17 17.20
CA PRO A 276 31.30 11.89 16.69
C PRO A 276 32.45 10.95 16.38
N GLY A 277 33.18 11.23 15.30
CA GLY A 277 34.28 10.37 14.81
C GLY A 277 33.81 9.26 13.89
N THR A 278 32.50 9.19 13.56
CA THR A 278 32.01 8.21 12.58
C THR A 278 32.67 8.38 11.21
N GLN A 279 33.26 7.29 10.72
CA GLN A 279 33.75 7.20 9.35
C GLN A 279 32.57 6.89 8.39
N LEU A 280 32.41 7.73 7.37
CA LEU A 280 31.39 7.55 6.34
C LEU A 280 31.99 6.80 5.13
N PHE A 281 31.33 5.74 4.71
CA PHE A 281 31.62 5.00 3.49
C PHE A 281 30.42 5.08 2.55
N LYS A 282 30.68 5.30 1.26
CA LYS A 282 29.62 5.32 0.23
C LYS A 282 29.84 4.16 -0.75
N LEU A 283 28.83 3.33 -0.89
CA LEU A 283 28.81 2.26 -1.89
C LEU A 283 27.92 2.71 -3.05
N GLU A 284 28.55 3.25 -4.08
CA GLU A 284 27.86 3.90 -5.21
C GLU A 284 27.75 3.00 -6.45
N GLN A 285 28.53 1.93 -6.54
CA GLN A 285 28.46 1.01 -7.67
C GLN A 285 27.27 0.04 -7.52
N ASN A 286 26.30 0.14 -8.43
CA ASN A 286 25.19 -0.81 -8.55
C ASN A 286 25.60 -2.01 -9.40
N TYR A 287 25.27 -3.23 -8.96
CA TYR A 287 25.55 -4.49 -9.64
C TYR A 287 24.28 -5.18 -10.16
N ARG A 288 23.11 -4.62 -9.89
CA ARG A 288 21.81 -5.21 -10.22
C ARG A 288 21.29 -4.75 -11.56
N SER A 289 21.13 -3.44 -11.73
CA SER A 289 20.34 -2.82 -12.79
C SER A 289 21.19 -2.32 -13.94
N THR A 290 20.58 -2.14 -15.09
CA THR A 290 21.17 -1.42 -16.22
C THR A 290 21.45 0.04 -15.88
N GLN A 291 22.33 0.70 -16.66
CA GLN A 291 22.71 2.10 -16.43
C GLN A 291 21.50 3.02 -16.50
N THR A 292 20.63 2.85 -17.50
CA THR A 292 19.44 3.69 -17.68
C THR A 292 18.47 3.64 -16.48
N ILE A 293 18.26 2.45 -15.90
CA ILE A 293 17.41 2.31 -14.69
C ILE A 293 18.01 3.05 -13.50
N VAL A 294 19.33 2.95 -13.32
CA VAL A 294 20.05 3.62 -12.23
C VAL A 294 20.02 5.14 -12.40
N GLU A 295 20.28 5.64 -13.60
CA GLU A 295 20.23 7.06 -13.93
C GLU A 295 18.83 7.65 -13.70
N ALA A 296 17.78 6.92 -14.11
CA ALA A 296 16.40 7.33 -13.87
C ALA A 296 16.04 7.37 -12.40
N ALA A 297 16.46 6.37 -11.63
CA ALA A 297 16.25 6.36 -10.18
C ALA A 297 17.00 7.51 -9.49
N ASN A 298 18.21 7.85 -9.94
CA ASN A 298 18.98 8.98 -9.44
C ASN A 298 18.27 10.31 -9.75
N SER A 299 17.80 10.51 -10.99
CA SER A 299 17.11 11.75 -11.37
C SER A 299 15.88 11.99 -10.52
N LEU A 300 15.09 10.95 -10.24
CA LEU A 300 13.93 11.00 -9.37
C LEU A 300 14.32 11.39 -7.93
N ILE A 301 15.26 10.67 -7.32
CA ILE A 301 15.55 10.83 -5.89
C ILE A 301 16.29 12.14 -5.58
N HIS A 302 16.95 12.75 -6.55
CA HIS A 302 17.59 14.06 -6.40
C HIS A 302 16.63 15.18 -6.03
N HIS A 303 15.33 15.01 -6.26
CA HIS A 303 14.31 15.97 -5.84
C HIS A 303 14.04 15.96 -4.32
N ASN A 304 14.51 14.96 -3.59
CA ASN A 304 14.47 14.96 -2.14
C ASN A 304 15.54 15.90 -1.57
N ARG A 305 15.14 16.72 -0.61
CA ARG A 305 16.08 17.65 0.06
C ARG A 305 16.79 17.02 1.24
N ASN A 306 16.07 16.17 1.99
CA ASN A 306 16.58 15.50 3.18
C ASN A 306 17.19 14.15 2.79
N GLN A 307 18.45 14.16 2.35
CA GLN A 307 19.17 12.97 1.94
C GLN A 307 20.68 13.09 2.13
N ILE A 308 21.37 11.97 2.18
CA ILE A 308 22.82 11.90 2.14
C ILE A 308 23.27 11.83 0.68
N GLN A 309 23.99 12.85 0.22
CA GLN A 309 24.42 12.95 -1.17
C GLN A 309 25.25 11.73 -1.59
N LYS A 310 24.81 11.07 -2.65
CA LYS A 310 25.50 9.93 -3.29
C LYS A 310 25.13 9.87 -4.77
N GLU A 311 26.02 9.35 -5.59
CA GLU A 311 25.78 9.13 -7.03
C GLU A 311 25.93 7.64 -7.33
N VAL A 312 24.81 6.97 -7.41
CA VAL A 312 24.79 5.54 -7.74
C VAL A 312 25.02 5.39 -9.25
N PHE A 313 25.97 4.54 -9.64
CA PHE A 313 26.26 4.26 -11.03
C PHE A 313 26.33 2.75 -11.29
N SER A 314 26.05 2.34 -12.53
CA SER A 314 26.17 0.94 -12.95
C SER A 314 27.26 0.80 -14.02
N LYS A 315 27.99 -0.34 -13.96
CA LYS A 315 28.90 -0.78 -15.02
C LYS A 315 28.29 -1.84 -15.92
N ASN A 316 27.05 -2.21 -15.66
CA ASN A 316 26.29 -3.12 -16.50
C ASN A 316 25.99 -2.45 -17.86
N ASP A 317 25.34 -3.16 -18.76
CA ASP A 317 24.90 -2.63 -20.06
C ASP A 317 24.03 -1.38 -19.87
N LYS A 318 24.01 -0.52 -20.90
CA LYS A 318 23.18 0.67 -20.88
C LYS A 318 21.70 0.32 -20.65
N GLY A 319 21.24 -0.74 -21.31
CA GLY A 319 19.85 -1.19 -21.23
C GLY A 319 18.88 -0.32 -22.05
N GLU A 320 17.63 -0.72 -22.06
CA GLU A 320 16.52 0.02 -22.67
C GLU A 320 16.09 1.20 -21.80
N LYS A 321 15.42 2.18 -22.40
CA LYS A 321 14.79 3.28 -21.65
C LYS A 321 13.64 2.75 -20.81
N ILE A 322 13.28 3.47 -19.76
CA ILE A 322 12.06 3.21 -19.00
C ILE A 322 10.86 3.44 -19.90
N LEU A 323 10.05 2.41 -20.07
CA LEU A 323 8.87 2.48 -20.94
C LEU A 323 7.69 3.05 -20.18
N TYR A 324 7.19 4.22 -20.60
CA TYR A 324 5.97 4.80 -20.03
C TYR A 324 4.77 4.54 -20.94
N LYS A 325 3.73 3.90 -20.41
CA LYS A 325 2.51 3.51 -21.14
C LYS A 325 1.27 4.05 -20.42
N PRO A 326 0.79 5.24 -20.76
CA PRO A 326 -0.48 5.73 -20.26
C PRO A 326 -1.62 4.89 -20.82
N ALA A 327 -2.59 4.58 -19.96
CA ALA A 327 -3.82 3.87 -20.29
C ALA A 327 -5.02 4.82 -20.12
N TYR A 328 -6.09 4.58 -20.83
CA TYR A 328 -7.33 5.31 -20.65
C TYR A 328 -8.07 4.87 -19.38
N SER A 329 -8.05 3.59 -19.06
CA SER A 329 -8.71 3.02 -17.87
C SER A 329 -7.85 1.96 -17.18
N ASP A 330 -8.21 1.59 -15.94
CA ASP A 330 -7.58 0.52 -15.17
C ASP A 330 -7.60 -0.84 -15.89
N LYS A 331 -8.63 -1.11 -16.68
CA LYS A 331 -8.73 -2.32 -17.50
C LYS A 331 -7.77 -2.30 -18.68
N GLU A 332 -7.65 -1.17 -19.34
CA GLU A 332 -6.67 -1.02 -20.42
C GLU A 332 -5.25 -1.08 -19.87
N GLU A 333 -5.00 -0.52 -18.68
CA GLU A 333 -3.72 -0.63 -17.98
C GLU A 333 -3.36 -2.10 -17.76
N ALA A 334 -4.29 -2.90 -17.22
CA ALA A 334 -4.08 -4.33 -17.01
C ALA A 334 -3.82 -5.10 -18.31
N LEU A 335 -4.54 -4.74 -19.39
CA LEU A 335 -4.33 -5.31 -20.71
C LEU A 335 -2.96 -4.96 -21.30
N ILE A 336 -2.52 -3.71 -21.17
CA ILE A 336 -1.20 -3.25 -21.60
C ILE A 336 -0.11 -4.03 -20.88
N VAL A 337 -0.24 -4.20 -19.55
CA VAL A 337 0.70 -4.97 -18.73
C VAL A 337 0.75 -6.42 -19.18
N ALA A 338 -0.41 -7.08 -19.35
CA ALA A 338 -0.48 -8.47 -19.79
C ALA A 338 0.17 -8.70 -21.16
N LYS A 339 -0.09 -7.81 -22.13
CA LYS A 339 0.54 -7.87 -23.46
C LYS A 339 2.06 -7.68 -23.40
N ASN A 340 2.54 -6.73 -22.58
CA ASN A 340 3.98 -6.52 -22.43
C ASN A 340 4.68 -7.70 -21.74
N ILE A 341 4.06 -8.33 -20.73
CA ILE A 341 4.56 -9.58 -20.14
C ILE A 341 4.75 -10.64 -21.22
N GLN A 342 3.73 -10.87 -22.04
CA GLN A 342 3.80 -11.87 -23.10
C GLN A 342 4.82 -11.52 -24.21
N ARG A 343 5.00 -10.23 -24.51
CA ARG A 343 5.99 -9.74 -25.47
C ARG A 343 7.41 -9.96 -24.93
N ILE A 344 7.71 -9.46 -23.72
CA ILE A 344 9.04 -9.55 -23.10
C ILE A 344 9.39 -11.01 -22.82
N LYS A 345 8.45 -11.83 -22.33
CA LYS A 345 8.63 -13.25 -22.11
C LYS A 345 9.14 -13.97 -23.38
N ARG A 346 8.59 -13.61 -24.54
CA ARG A 346 9.02 -14.18 -25.84
C ARG A 346 10.33 -13.60 -26.32
N GLN A 347 10.58 -12.33 -26.07
CA GLN A 347 11.78 -11.63 -26.49
C GLN A 347 13.01 -12.11 -25.71
N ASP A 348 12.89 -12.27 -24.40
CA ASP A 348 13.98 -12.64 -23.49
C ASP A 348 14.05 -14.14 -23.20
N ASP A 349 13.13 -14.94 -23.75
CA ASP A 349 12.97 -16.38 -23.50
C ASP A 349 13.02 -16.71 -21.99
N CYS A 350 12.22 -16.00 -21.19
CA CYS A 350 12.23 -16.08 -19.72
C CYS A 350 10.94 -16.66 -19.14
N GLY A 351 10.97 -17.07 -17.86
CA GLY A 351 9.82 -17.56 -17.11
C GLY A 351 8.95 -16.41 -16.56
N TYR A 352 7.73 -16.73 -16.14
CA TYR A 352 6.82 -15.77 -15.51
C TYR A 352 7.30 -15.28 -14.13
N ASP A 353 8.19 -16.00 -13.45
CA ASP A 353 8.80 -15.63 -12.18
C ASP A 353 9.75 -14.43 -12.29
N GLN A 354 10.16 -14.06 -13.51
CA GLN A 354 11.00 -12.91 -13.78
C GLN A 354 10.22 -11.57 -13.78
N PHE A 355 8.89 -11.60 -13.64
CA PHE A 355 8.02 -10.44 -13.73
C PHE A 355 7.41 -10.09 -12.38
N ALA A 356 7.41 -8.79 -12.05
CA ALA A 356 6.69 -8.25 -10.90
C ALA A 356 5.79 -7.08 -11.29
N ILE A 357 4.58 -7.07 -10.72
CA ILE A 357 3.65 -5.95 -10.81
C ILE A 357 3.62 -5.28 -9.44
N LEU A 358 4.08 -4.05 -9.38
CA LEU A 358 4.21 -3.27 -8.16
C LEU A 358 3.14 -2.17 -8.13
N TYR A 359 2.31 -2.19 -7.11
CA TYR A 359 1.24 -1.21 -6.91
C TYR A 359 1.33 -0.54 -5.54
N ARG A 360 0.68 0.62 -5.39
CA ARG A 360 0.69 1.39 -4.14
C ARG A 360 -0.22 0.75 -3.08
N THR A 361 -1.40 0.29 -3.47
CA THR A 361 -2.36 -0.33 -2.57
C THR A 361 -2.83 -1.68 -3.11
N ASN A 362 -3.22 -2.57 -2.17
CA ASN A 362 -3.66 -3.92 -2.53
C ASN A 362 -4.97 -3.92 -3.37
N ALA A 363 -5.79 -2.88 -3.26
CA ALA A 363 -7.03 -2.78 -4.05
C ALA A 363 -6.76 -2.81 -5.56
N GLN A 364 -5.65 -2.23 -6.00
CA GLN A 364 -5.26 -2.17 -7.40
C GLN A 364 -5.02 -3.56 -8.06
N SER A 365 -4.84 -4.64 -7.26
CA SER A 365 -4.57 -5.96 -7.82
C SER A 365 -5.72 -6.53 -8.66
N ARG A 366 -6.98 -6.14 -8.38
CA ARG A 366 -8.19 -6.75 -8.97
C ARG A 366 -8.19 -6.73 -10.51
N SER A 367 -7.96 -5.58 -11.12
CA SER A 367 -7.98 -5.45 -12.58
C SER A 367 -6.91 -6.32 -13.25
N PHE A 368 -5.73 -6.45 -12.62
CA PHE A 368 -4.65 -7.33 -13.08
C PHE A 368 -4.99 -8.80 -12.89
N GLU A 369 -5.54 -9.18 -11.74
CA GLU A 369 -5.98 -10.56 -11.47
C GLU A 369 -7.04 -11.01 -12.49
N GLU A 370 -8.05 -10.18 -12.75
CA GLU A 370 -9.08 -10.46 -13.73
C GLU A 370 -8.52 -10.62 -15.15
N GLU A 371 -7.61 -9.71 -15.56
CA GLU A 371 -7.04 -9.75 -16.90
C GLU A 371 -6.07 -10.92 -17.09
N PHE A 372 -5.24 -11.23 -16.09
CA PHE A 372 -4.28 -12.34 -16.16
C PHE A 372 -5.01 -13.68 -16.27
N ARG A 373 -6.13 -13.85 -15.56
CA ARG A 373 -6.97 -15.06 -15.71
C ARG A 373 -7.57 -15.20 -17.10
N LYS A 374 -8.10 -14.10 -17.66
CA LYS A 374 -8.62 -14.13 -19.05
C LYS A 374 -7.57 -14.54 -20.07
N GLN A 375 -6.31 -14.18 -19.83
CA GLN A 375 -5.21 -14.48 -20.73
C GLN A 375 -4.41 -15.73 -20.36
N GLY A 376 -4.80 -16.44 -19.30
CA GLY A 376 -4.11 -17.65 -18.83
C GLY A 376 -2.68 -17.37 -18.34
N ILE A 377 -2.40 -16.16 -17.81
CA ILE A 377 -1.10 -15.79 -17.22
C ILE A 377 -1.09 -16.24 -15.76
N PRO A 378 -0.21 -17.17 -15.35
CA PRO A 378 -0.12 -17.61 -13.97
C PRO A 378 0.47 -16.51 -13.10
N TYR A 379 -0.16 -16.23 -11.95
CA TYR A 379 0.30 -15.22 -11.02
C TYR A 379 0.20 -15.68 -9.57
N ARG A 380 0.86 -14.95 -8.68
CA ARG A 380 0.71 -15.07 -7.23
C ARG A 380 0.71 -13.69 -6.58
N ILE A 381 -0.07 -13.54 -5.52
CA ILE A 381 -0.08 -12.34 -4.71
C ILE A 381 0.88 -12.52 -3.55
N TYR A 382 1.85 -11.61 -3.44
CA TYR A 382 2.88 -11.67 -2.41
C TYR A 382 2.45 -10.87 -1.18
N GLY A 383 2.40 -11.53 -0.02
CA GLY A 383 2.07 -10.87 1.25
C GLY A 383 0.60 -10.48 1.42
N GLY A 384 -0.30 -11.08 0.64
CA GLY A 384 -1.74 -10.80 0.71
C GLY A 384 -2.59 -11.96 0.23
N LEU A 385 -3.89 -11.87 0.51
CA LEU A 385 -4.90 -12.73 -0.08
C LEU A 385 -5.33 -12.17 -1.44
N SER A 386 -5.72 -13.04 -2.35
CA SER A 386 -6.43 -12.64 -3.58
C SER A 386 -7.59 -11.70 -3.23
N PHE A 387 -7.91 -10.77 -4.12
CA PHE A 387 -8.95 -9.78 -3.89
C PHE A 387 -10.26 -10.39 -3.38
N TYR A 388 -10.74 -11.43 -4.06
CA TYR A 388 -11.99 -12.10 -3.69
C TYR A 388 -11.89 -13.01 -2.46
N GLN A 389 -10.69 -13.28 -1.96
CA GLN A 389 -10.47 -14.04 -0.71
C GLN A 389 -10.37 -13.15 0.54
N ARG A 390 -10.33 -11.83 0.38
CA ARG A 390 -10.30 -10.89 1.50
C ARG A 390 -11.57 -11.00 2.32
N LYS A 391 -11.42 -10.84 3.65
CA LYS A 391 -12.51 -11.08 4.60
C LYS A 391 -13.76 -10.25 4.28
N GLU A 392 -13.62 -8.93 4.10
CA GLU A 392 -14.70 -7.99 3.82
C GLU A 392 -15.41 -8.30 2.50
N ILE A 393 -14.66 -8.74 1.49
CA ILE A 393 -15.22 -9.13 0.20
C ILE A 393 -15.98 -10.46 0.32
N LYS A 394 -15.41 -11.44 1.02
CA LYS A 394 -16.12 -12.71 1.32
C LYS A 394 -17.38 -12.48 2.14
N ASP A 395 -17.38 -11.53 3.06
CA ASP A 395 -18.55 -11.18 3.85
C ASP A 395 -19.68 -10.62 2.96
N ILE A 396 -19.36 -9.75 2.00
CA ILE A 396 -20.32 -9.21 1.02
C ILE A 396 -20.80 -10.32 0.07
N ILE A 397 -19.88 -11.12 -0.48
CA ILE A 397 -20.22 -12.25 -1.36
C ILE A 397 -21.14 -13.25 -0.64
N ALA A 398 -20.98 -13.45 0.66
CA ALA A 398 -21.87 -14.32 1.42
C ALA A 398 -23.31 -13.76 1.50
N TYR A 399 -23.48 -12.43 1.55
CA TYR A 399 -24.83 -11.85 1.35
C TYR A 399 -25.38 -12.13 -0.04
N PHE A 400 -24.57 -11.95 -1.06
CA PHE A 400 -24.95 -12.19 -2.44
C PHE A 400 -25.36 -13.66 -2.67
N ARG A 401 -24.58 -14.58 -2.10
CA ARG A 401 -24.85 -16.02 -2.18
C ARG A 401 -26.16 -16.36 -1.46
N LEU A 402 -26.42 -15.80 -0.28
CA LEU A 402 -27.66 -16.06 0.46
C LEU A 402 -28.88 -15.46 -0.26
N VAL A 403 -28.75 -14.33 -0.95
CA VAL A 403 -29.81 -13.73 -1.78
C VAL A 403 -30.09 -14.58 -3.01
N ALA A 404 -29.05 -15.10 -3.67
CA ALA A 404 -29.18 -15.96 -4.85
C ALA A 404 -29.67 -17.37 -4.48
N ASN A 405 -29.23 -17.89 -3.33
CA ASN A 405 -29.62 -19.21 -2.81
C ASN A 405 -29.82 -19.13 -1.28
N PRO A 406 -31.06 -18.98 -0.81
CA PRO A 406 -31.39 -18.92 0.62
C PRO A 406 -31.02 -20.19 1.42
N ASP A 407 -30.83 -21.31 0.75
CA ASP A 407 -30.45 -22.57 1.38
C ASP A 407 -28.94 -22.73 1.62
N ASP A 408 -28.13 -21.73 1.25
CA ASP A 408 -26.68 -21.73 1.49
C ASP A 408 -26.34 -21.54 2.99
N GLU A 409 -26.14 -22.66 3.69
CA GLU A 409 -25.86 -22.68 5.11
C GLU A 409 -24.57 -21.95 5.50
N GLU A 410 -23.52 -22.05 4.69
CA GLU A 410 -22.23 -21.41 4.98
C GLU A 410 -22.31 -19.89 4.83
N ALA A 411 -23.00 -19.41 3.80
CA ALA A 411 -23.31 -18.01 3.65
C ALA A 411 -24.19 -17.52 4.80
N PHE A 412 -25.22 -18.28 5.18
CA PHE A 412 -26.09 -17.95 6.32
C PHE A 412 -25.31 -17.83 7.62
N LYS A 413 -24.49 -18.83 7.99
CA LYS A 413 -23.68 -18.83 9.20
C LYS A 413 -22.74 -17.62 9.25
N ARG A 414 -22.19 -17.25 8.12
CA ARG A 414 -21.22 -16.17 7.98
C ARG A 414 -21.85 -14.80 8.25
N ILE A 415 -23.06 -14.54 7.75
CA ILE A 415 -23.64 -13.20 7.75
C ILE A 415 -24.77 -12.96 8.77
N ILE A 416 -25.36 -13.99 9.37
CA ILE A 416 -26.49 -13.84 10.27
C ILE A 416 -26.22 -12.84 11.43
N ASN A 417 -24.97 -12.78 11.91
CA ASN A 417 -24.53 -11.86 12.94
C ASN A 417 -23.46 -10.85 12.46
N TYR A 418 -23.30 -10.69 11.18
CA TYR A 418 -22.40 -9.69 10.63
C TYR A 418 -23.12 -8.79 9.60
N PRO A 419 -23.12 -7.45 9.80
CA PRO A 419 -22.76 -6.72 11.02
C PRO A 419 -23.52 -7.15 12.25
N ALA A 420 -23.01 -6.81 13.44
CA ALA A 420 -23.50 -7.34 14.71
C ALA A 420 -25.00 -7.11 14.94
N ARG A 421 -25.81 -8.19 14.99
CA ARG A 421 -27.27 -8.17 15.25
C ARG A 421 -27.63 -8.74 16.62
N GLY A 422 -26.62 -9.17 17.39
CA GLY A 422 -26.83 -9.82 18.68
C GLY A 422 -27.46 -11.22 18.58
N ILE A 423 -27.15 -11.92 17.50
CA ILE A 423 -27.48 -13.34 17.30
C ILE A 423 -26.17 -14.12 17.54
N GLY A 424 -26.04 -14.70 18.71
CA GLY A 424 -24.80 -15.40 19.13
C GLY A 424 -24.68 -16.81 18.57
N ALA A 425 -23.48 -17.39 18.66
CA ALA A 425 -23.16 -18.74 18.18
C ALA A 425 -24.12 -19.81 18.73
N ALA A 426 -24.50 -19.72 20.01
CA ALA A 426 -25.47 -20.65 20.62
C ALA A 426 -26.83 -20.63 19.91
N THR A 427 -27.28 -19.51 19.37
CA THR A 427 -28.51 -19.44 18.60
C THR A 427 -28.33 -20.12 17.23
N VAL A 428 -27.17 -19.90 16.59
CA VAL A 428 -26.85 -20.55 15.32
C VAL A 428 -26.78 -22.07 15.46
N THR A 429 -26.18 -22.56 16.55
CA THR A 429 -26.19 -24.01 16.86
C THR A 429 -27.60 -24.54 17.02
N LYS A 430 -28.49 -23.84 17.75
CA LYS A 430 -29.88 -24.26 17.88
C LYS A 430 -30.62 -24.32 16.54
N ILE A 431 -30.37 -23.35 15.65
CA ILE A 431 -30.94 -23.37 14.30
C ILE A 431 -30.43 -24.57 13.53
N ALA A 432 -29.13 -24.86 13.60
CA ALA A 432 -28.51 -26.00 12.93
C ALA A 432 -29.10 -27.34 13.43
N ASP A 433 -29.18 -27.52 14.77
CA ASP A 433 -29.76 -28.71 15.36
C ASP A 433 -31.22 -28.91 14.96
N CYS A 434 -32.00 -27.81 14.94
CA CYS A 434 -33.40 -27.84 14.52
C CYS A 434 -33.55 -28.19 13.04
N ALA A 435 -32.72 -27.60 12.17
CA ALA A 435 -32.68 -27.88 10.74
C ALA A 435 -32.34 -29.36 10.45
N HIS A 436 -31.31 -29.87 11.11
CA HIS A 436 -30.92 -31.28 10.97
C HIS A 436 -31.99 -32.25 11.44
N GLN A 437 -32.65 -31.96 12.58
CA GLN A 437 -33.73 -32.81 13.10
C GLN A 437 -34.91 -32.88 12.17
N ASN A 438 -35.26 -31.78 11.47
CA ASN A 438 -36.41 -31.68 10.60
C ASN A 438 -36.04 -31.89 9.12
N GLN A 439 -34.76 -32.07 8.75
CA GLN A 439 -34.25 -32.22 7.40
C GLN A 439 -34.64 -31.06 6.46
N VAL A 440 -34.57 -29.84 6.99
CA VAL A 440 -34.86 -28.58 6.27
C VAL A 440 -33.66 -27.62 6.34
N SER A 441 -33.67 -26.57 5.49
CA SER A 441 -32.62 -25.57 5.51
C SER A 441 -32.73 -24.62 6.73
N PHE A 442 -31.64 -23.90 7.05
CA PHE A 442 -31.62 -22.89 8.08
C PHE A 442 -32.62 -21.76 7.78
N TRP A 443 -32.77 -21.44 6.50
CA TRP A 443 -33.70 -20.44 6.01
C TRP A 443 -35.15 -20.83 6.31
N GLU A 444 -35.49 -22.08 6.08
CA GLU A 444 -36.81 -22.65 6.36
C GLU A 444 -37.12 -22.64 7.85
N VAL A 445 -36.16 -23.01 8.70
CA VAL A 445 -36.32 -23.00 10.17
C VAL A 445 -36.65 -21.59 10.68
N ILE A 446 -35.90 -20.54 10.22
CA ILE A 446 -36.14 -19.17 10.67
C ILE A 446 -37.41 -18.57 10.04
N GLY A 447 -37.89 -19.18 8.97
CA GLY A 447 -39.16 -18.84 8.31
C GLY A 447 -40.38 -19.30 9.07
N ASN A 448 -40.30 -20.41 9.79
CA ASN A 448 -41.41 -21.07 10.47
C ASN A 448 -40.97 -21.55 11.86
N ILE A 449 -40.49 -20.61 12.68
CA ILE A 449 -39.89 -20.87 14.02
C ILE A 449 -40.79 -21.70 14.92
N GLU A 450 -42.10 -21.39 14.96
CA GLU A 450 -43.08 -22.09 15.78
C GLU A 450 -43.35 -23.50 15.26
N HIS A 451 -43.44 -23.66 13.94
CA HIS A 451 -43.70 -24.95 13.30
C HIS A 451 -42.59 -25.96 13.57
N TYR A 452 -41.31 -25.53 13.48
CA TYR A 452 -40.16 -26.38 13.73
C TYR A 452 -39.74 -26.44 15.19
N GLY A 453 -40.42 -25.70 16.07
CA GLY A 453 -40.15 -25.73 17.49
C GLY A 453 -38.80 -25.18 17.93
N LEU A 454 -38.24 -24.20 17.21
CA LEU A 454 -36.96 -23.59 17.53
C LEU A 454 -37.02 -22.87 18.90
N ASN A 455 -36.31 -23.40 19.89
CA ASN A 455 -36.34 -22.88 21.25
C ASN A 455 -35.44 -21.66 21.44
N VAL A 456 -35.97 -20.47 21.15
CA VAL A 456 -35.33 -19.16 21.33
C VAL A 456 -36.24 -18.20 22.06
N ASN A 457 -35.67 -17.22 22.76
CA ASN A 457 -36.50 -16.18 23.41
C ASN A 457 -37.10 -15.22 22.38
N LYS A 458 -38.15 -14.52 22.82
CA LYS A 458 -38.91 -13.60 21.95
C LYS A 458 -38.05 -12.49 21.31
N GLY A 459 -37.04 -11.95 22.02
CA GLY A 459 -36.11 -10.96 21.49
C GLY A 459 -35.19 -11.53 20.41
N THR A 460 -34.78 -12.80 20.53
CA THR A 460 -34.02 -13.49 19.49
C THR A 460 -34.91 -13.80 18.28
N GLN A 461 -36.13 -14.21 18.49
CA GLN A 461 -37.12 -14.43 17.44
C GLN A 461 -37.29 -13.18 16.56
N THR A 462 -37.55 -12.02 17.19
CA THR A 462 -37.66 -10.74 16.45
C THR A 462 -36.41 -10.40 15.66
N LYS A 463 -35.18 -10.71 16.18
CA LYS A 463 -33.94 -10.49 15.42
C LYS A 463 -33.84 -11.41 14.20
N LEU A 464 -34.26 -12.65 14.33
CA LEU A 464 -34.28 -13.60 13.22
C LEU A 464 -35.31 -13.19 12.16
N GLU A 465 -36.49 -12.75 12.59
CA GLU A 465 -37.52 -12.22 11.69
C GLU A 465 -37.05 -10.98 10.92
N ASN A 466 -36.40 -10.03 11.61
CA ASN A 466 -35.82 -8.84 10.96
C ASN A 466 -34.74 -9.21 9.95
N PHE A 467 -33.88 -10.17 10.29
CA PHE A 467 -32.86 -10.65 9.35
C PHE A 467 -33.51 -11.32 8.13
N ARG A 468 -34.54 -12.13 8.33
CA ARG A 468 -35.27 -12.77 7.25
C ARG A 468 -35.94 -11.74 6.33
N LEU A 469 -36.64 -10.75 6.90
CA LEU A 469 -37.28 -9.68 6.13
C LEU A 469 -36.25 -8.89 5.30
N LEU A 470 -35.10 -8.58 5.86
CA LEU A 470 -34.03 -7.91 5.15
C LEU A 470 -33.57 -8.71 3.91
N ILE A 471 -33.25 -10.00 4.09
CA ILE A 471 -32.79 -10.85 2.98
C ILE A 471 -33.93 -11.08 1.97
N SER A 472 -35.17 -11.30 2.42
CA SER A 472 -36.34 -11.45 1.52
C SER A 472 -36.53 -10.22 0.63
N SER A 473 -36.35 -9.02 1.17
CA SER A 473 -36.44 -7.79 0.37
C SER A 473 -35.36 -7.70 -0.73
N PHE A 474 -34.19 -8.27 -0.51
CA PHE A 474 -33.14 -8.35 -1.52
C PHE A 474 -33.46 -9.43 -2.58
N ILE A 475 -34.00 -10.57 -2.16
CA ILE A 475 -34.44 -11.63 -3.07
C ILE A 475 -35.52 -11.09 -4.02
N ASP A 476 -36.51 -10.38 -3.52
CA ASP A 476 -37.58 -9.79 -4.34
C ASP A 476 -37.01 -8.82 -5.40
N ARG A 477 -36.02 -8.02 -5.01
CA ARG A 477 -35.35 -7.05 -5.91
C ARG A 477 -34.33 -7.68 -6.87
N SER A 478 -33.82 -8.87 -6.57
CA SER A 478 -32.79 -9.52 -7.39
C SER A 478 -33.24 -9.85 -8.81
N HIS A 479 -34.55 -9.94 -9.03
CA HIS A 479 -35.17 -10.20 -10.34
C HIS A 479 -35.36 -8.96 -11.22
N THR A 480 -35.17 -7.76 -10.64
CA THR A 480 -35.45 -6.50 -11.34
C THR A 480 -34.25 -5.55 -11.40
N LEU A 481 -33.36 -5.60 -10.40
CA LEU A 481 -32.19 -4.75 -10.33
C LEU A 481 -30.97 -5.48 -10.91
N ASP A 482 -30.10 -4.76 -11.58
CA ASP A 482 -28.79 -5.28 -11.96
C ASP A 482 -27.90 -5.53 -10.73
N VAL A 483 -26.78 -6.21 -10.91
CA VAL A 483 -25.90 -6.59 -9.79
C VAL A 483 -25.29 -5.38 -9.09
N TYR A 484 -25.06 -4.27 -9.78
CA TYR A 484 -24.52 -3.07 -9.15
C TYR A 484 -25.55 -2.39 -8.27
N GLU A 485 -26.74 -2.15 -8.78
CA GLU A 485 -27.85 -1.54 -8.05
C GLU A 485 -28.25 -2.39 -6.82
N LEU A 486 -28.40 -3.69 -7.02
CA LEU A 486 -28.72 -4.63 -5.94
C LEU A 486 -27.56 -4.75 -4.94
N GLY A 487 -26.31 -4.84 -5.40
CA GLY A 487 -25.13 -4.96 -4.55
C GLY A 487 -24.91 -3.72 -3.68
N ASP A 488 -25.09 -2.53 -4.24
CA ASP A 488 -25.04 -1.28 -3.48
C ASP A 488 -26.14 -1.22 -2.42
N ALA A 489 -27.38 -1.64 -2.77
CA ALA A 489 -28.48 -1.73 -1.83
C ALA A 489 -28.17 -2.73 -0.68
N ILE A 490 -27.66 -3.92 -1.00
CA ILE A 490 -27.26 -4.92 0.00
C ILE A 490 -26.22 -4.35 0.95
N ILE A 491 -25.14 -3.72 0.44
CA ILE A 491 -24.03 -3.17 1.21
C ILE A 491 -24.51 -2.06 2.16
N ARG A 492 -25.40 -1.21 1.71
CA ARG A 492 -25.95 -0.10 2.53
C ARG A 492 -26.97 -0.57 3.54
N GLU A 493 -28.01 -1.28 3.11
CA GLU A 493 -29.13 -1.66 3.97
C GLU A 493 -28.76 -2.72 5.00
N SER A 494 -27.77 -3.60 4.69
CA SER A 494 -27.19 -4.51 5.67
C SER A 494 -26.32 -3.82 6.71
N ARG A 495 -25.92 -2.55 6.48
CA ARG A 495 -25.00 -1.73 7.28
C ARG A 495 -23.53 -2.17 7.24
N ILE A 496 -23.13 -2.97 6.25
CA ILE A 496 -21.72 -3.34 6.06
C ILE A 496 -20.88 -2.10 5.77
N SER A 497 -21.39 -1.17 4.94
CA SER A 497 -20.71 0.09 4.66
C SER A 497 -20.46 0.92 5.91
N GLU A 498 -21.41 1.00 6.83
CA GLU A 498 -21.26 1.72 8.09
C GLU A 498 -20.16 1.08 8.97
N ASP A 499 -20.12 -0.26 9.03
CA ASP A 499 -19.11 -1.00 9.79
C ASP A 499 -17.70 -0.77 9.22
N ILE A 500 -17.53 -0.89 7.90
CA ILE A 500 -16.24 -0.72 7.22
C ILE A 500 -15.80 0.75 7.26
N MET A 501 -16.70 1.72 6.95
CA MET A 501 -16.36 3.14 6.88
C MET A 501 -16.14 3.79 8.25
N SER A 502 -16.48 3.11 9.34
CA SER A 502 -16.33 3.66 10.69
C SER A 502 -14.88 3.61 11.21
N GLY A 503 -13.98 2.86 10.56
CA GLY A 503 -12.57 2.71 10.94
C GLY A 503 -11.66 3.82 10.42
N LYS A 504 -10.50 4.02 11.08
CA LYS A 504 -9.54 5.09 10.72
C LYS A 504 -8.08 4.63 10.77
N ASN A 505 -7.82 3.37 11.08
CA ASN A 505 -6.46 2.83 11.04
C ASN A 505 -6.12 2.35 9.62
N ALA A 506 -4.87 1.99 9.38
CA ALA A 506 -4.40 1.57 8.05
C ALA A 506 -5.16 0.35 7.51
N ASP A 507 -5.49 -0.63 8.38
CA ASP A 507 -6.28 -1.81 7.99
C ASP A 507 -7.73 -1.45 7.63
N ASP A 508 -8.33 -0.52 8.36
CA ASP A 508 -9.68 -0.05 8.07
C ASP A 508 -9.73 0.71 6.73
N LEU A 509 -8.71 1.54 6.46
CA LEU A 509 -8.59 2.24 5.17
C LEU A 509 -8.43 1.24 4.01
N ALA A 510 -7.61 0.21 4.18
CA ALA A 510 -7.48 -0.85 3.17
C ALA A 510 -8.79 -1.59 2.91
N ARG A 511 -9.61 -1.83 3.97
CA ARG A 511 -10.94 -2.42 3.82
C ARG A 511 -11.93 -1.48 3.11
N GLN A 512 -11.82 -0.18 3.35
CA GLN A 512 -12.60 0.84 2.64
C GLN A 512 -12.26 0.86 1.14
N GLU A 513 -10.97 0.90 0.81
CA GLU A 513 -10.49 0.80 -0.57
C GLU A 513 -10.97 -0.49 -1.25
N ASN A 514 -10.94 -1.62 -0.54
CA ASN A 514 -11.42 -2.89 -1.07
C ASN A 514 -12.92 -2.87 -1.36
N LEU A 515 -13.72 -2.25 -0.48
CA LEU A 515 -15.16 -2.09 -0.69
C LEU A 515 -15.46 -1.24 -1.92
N GLU A 516 -14.75 -0.13 -2.07
CA GLU A 516 -14.90 0.78 -3.22
C GLU A 516 -14.52 0.09 -4.52
N GLU A 517 -13.41 -0.65 -4.49
CA GLU A 517 -12.95 -1.42 -5.64
C GLU A 517 -13.92 -2.55 -6.01
N PHE A 518 -14.57 -3.16 -5.02
CA PHE A 518 -15.61 -4.17 -5.26
C PHE A 518 -16.85 -3.56 -5.94
N LEU A 519 -17.31 -2.40 -5.48
CA LEU A 519 -18.40 -1.65 -6.11
C LEU A 519 -18.04 -1.25 -7.54
N SER A 520 -16.81 -0.78 -7.75
CA SER A 520 -16.27 -0.48 -9.09
C SER A 520 -16.30 -1.69 -10.00
N GLY A 521 -15.92 -2.86 -9.49
CA GLY A 521 -15.96 -4.14 -10.21
C GLY A 521 -17.36 -4.49 -10.73
N MET A 522 -18.36 -4.38 -9.85
CA MET A 522 -19.76 -4.66 -10.22
C MET A 522 -20.28 -3.67 -11.28
N GLN A 523 -20.01 -2.39 -11.11
CA GLN A 523 -20.43 -1.39 -12.10
C GLN A 523 -19.79 -1.64 -13.46
N THR A 524 -18.51 -2.02 -13.47
CA THR A 524 -17.78 -2.33 -14.69
C THR A 524 -18.34 -3.58 -15.37
N PHE A 525 -18.77 -4.58 -14.58
CA PHE A 525 -19.43 -5.78 -15.09
C PHE A 525 -20.75 -5.41 -15.81
N VAL A 526 -21.62 -4.64 -15.15
CA VAL A 526 -22.90 -4.17 -15.71
C VAL A 526 -22.67 -3.35 -16.99
N ALA A 527 -21.78 -2.35 -16.93
CA ALA A 527 -21.46 -1.53 -18.11
C ALA A 527 -20.96 -2.37 -19.28
N GLY A 528 -20.15 -3.40 -19.02
CA GLY A 528 -19.69 -4.32 -20.05
C GLY A 528 -20.81 -5.11 -20.70
N ARG A 529 -21.71 -5.65 -19.91
CA ARG A 529 -22.90 -6.39 -20.44
C ARG A 529 -23.81 -5.46 -21.23
N GLN A 530 -23.96 -4.23 -20.78
CA GLN A 530 -24.75 -3.21 -21.46
C GLN A 530 -24.15 -2.83 -22.83
N GLU A 531 -22.84 -2.60 -22.90
CA GLU A 531 -22.13 -2.30 -24.15
C GLU A 531 -22.18 -3.45 -25.16
N GLU A 532 -22.20 -4.70 -24.66
CA GLU A 532 -22.33 -5.89 -25.48
C GLU A 532 -23.80 -6.17 -25.88
N GLY A 533 -24.77 -5.42 -25.33
CA GLY A 533 -26.20 -5.64 -25.55
C GLY A 533 -26.77 -6.90 -24.86
N ARG A 534 -26.13 -7.28 -23.74
CA ARG A 534 -26.43 -8.52 -22.97
C ARG A 534 -26.91 -8.17 -21.56
N MET A 535 -27.84 -7.23 -21.43
CA MET A 535 -28.35 -6.79 -20.12
C MET A 535 -29.09 -7.89 -19.34
N ASP A 536 -29.60 -8.91 -20.04
CA ASP A 536 -30.16 -10.12 -19.46
C ASP A 536 -29.15 -11.01 -18.73
N GLU A 537 -27.84 -10.72 -18.86
CA GLU A 537 -26.75 -11.38 -18.17
C GLU A 537 -26.03 -10.43 -17.17
N ALA A 538 -26.70 -9.40 -16.70
CA ALA A 538 -26.13 -8.41 -15.76
C ALA A 538 -26.66 -8.56 -14.32
N TYR A 539 -27.27 -9.69 -13.99
CA TYR A 539 -27.86 -9.95 -12.69
C TYR A 539 -26.89 -10.58 -11.69
N LEU A 540 -27.34 -10.66 -10.45
CA LEU A 540 -26.54 -11.16 -9.31
C LEU A 540 -25.99 -12.58 -9.55
N THR A 541 -26.78 -13.46 -10.12
CA THR A 541 -26.39 -14.86 -10.41
C THR A 541 -25.25 -14.94 -11.41
N ASP A 542 -25.27 -14.11 -12.45
CA ASP A 542 -24.25 -14.08 -13.50
C ASP A 542 -22.93 -13.57 -12.93
N TYR A 543 -23.01 -12.52 -12.10
CA TYR A 543 -21.83 -11.99 -11.41
C TYR A 543 -21.21 -13.00 -10.45
N LEU A 544 -22.06 -13.71 -9.65
CA LEU A 544 -21.56 -14.75 -8.75
C LEU A 544 -20.89 -15.92 -9.49
N GLN A 545 -21.37 -16.25 -10.67
CA GLN A 545 -20.74 -17.25 -11.53
C GLN A 545 -19.35 -16.79 -11.98
N ASP A 546 -19.22 -15.54 -12.43
CA ASP A 546 -17.92 -14.96 -12.81
C ASP A 546 -16.97 -14.95 -11.59
N VAL A 547 -17.44 -14.52 -10.41
CA VAL A 547 -16.65 -14.50 -9.18
C VAL A 547 -16.23 -15.91 -8.74
N ALA A 548 -17.09 -16.91 -8.84
CA ALA A 548 -16.78 -18.30 -8.50
C ALA A 548 -15.63 -18.84 -9.36
N LEU A 549 -15.71 -18.62 -10.67
CA LEU A 549 -14.65 -18.99 -11.61
C LEU A 549 -13.32 -18.28 -11.29
N LEU A 550 -13.41 -17.06 -10.74
CA LEU A 550 -12.25 -16.29 -10.32
C LEU A 550 -11.61 -16.88 -9.04
N THR A 551 -12.39 -17.45 -8.13
CA THR A 551 -11.90 -17.94 -6.83
C THR A 551 -11.31 -19.34 -6.91
N ASP A 552 -11.82 -20.20 -7.80
CA ASP A 552 -11.35 -21.58 -7.97
C ASP A 552 -9.95 -21.64 -8.58
N ALA A 553 -9.62 -20.70 -9.47
CA ALA A 553 -8.29 -20.62 -10.07
C ALA A 553 -7.18 -20.29 -9.05
N ASP A 554 -7.52 -19.66 -7.91
CA ASP A 554 -6.59 -19.36 -6.84
C ASP A 554 -6.32 -20.56 -5.91
N SER A 555 -7.18 -21.57 -5.92
CA SER A 555 -7.11 -22.76 -5.05
C SER A 555 -6.40 -23.96 -5.68
N GLU A 556 -6.07 -23.94 -6.95
CA GLU A 556 -5.26 -24.97 -7.58
C GLU A 556 -3.80 -24.86 -7.13
N GLY A 557 -3.50 -25.68 -6.18
CA GLY A 557 -2.25 -26.16 -5.58
C GLY A 557 -0.92 -25.49 -5.95
N GLU A 558 -0.12 -25.31 -4.91
CA GLU A 558 1.34 -25.07 -4.96
C GLU A 558 2.04 -26.07 -5.91
N LYS A 559 1.96 -25.79 -7.20
CA LYS A 559 2.94 -26.31 -8.14
C LYS A 559 4.04 -25.28 -8.24
N ASP A 560 5.29 -25.72 -8.21
CA ASP A 560 6.52 -24.95 -8.44
C ASP A 560 6.59 -24.35 -9.86
N GLU A 561 5.48 -23.90 -10.41
CA GLU A 561 5.43 -23.27 -11.72
C GLU A 561 5.80 -21.79 -11.63
N PRO A 562 6.61 -21.29 -12.58
CA PRO A 562 6.95 -19.88 -12.66
C PRO A 562 5.68 -19.00 -12.75
N ARG A 563 5.53 -18.03 -11.85
CA ARG A 563 4.34 -17.17 -11.74
C ARG A 563 4.75 -15.70 -11.65
N VAL A 564 3.95 -14.83 -12.29
CA VAL A 564 4.09 -13.38 -12.13
C VAL A 564 3.80 -12.98 -10.68
N SER A 565 4.67 -12.17 -10.10
CA SER A 565 4.50 -11.69 -8.71
C SER A 565 3.72 -10.38 -8.68
N LEU A 566 2.57 -10.36 -8.00
CA LEU A 566 1.75 -9.16 -7.73
C LEU A 566 1.94 -8.75 -6.29
N MET A 567 2.37 -7.50 -6.02
CA MET A 567 2.61 -7.05 -4.66
C MET A 567 2.59 -5.54 -4.52
N THR A 568 2.44 -5.06 -3.29
CA THR A 568 2.69 -3.64 -3.02
C THR A 568 4.17 -3.33 -3.13
N ILE A 569 4.49 -2.08 -3.46
CA ILE A 569 5.90 -1.62 -3.53
C ILE A 569 6.62 -1.85 -2.20
N HIS A 570 5.93 -1.68 -1.07
CA HIS A 570 6.50 -1.96 0.26
C HIS A 570 6.93 -3.42 0.43
N ALA A 571 6.15 -4.36 -0.09
CA ALA A 571 6.47 -5.79 -0.04
C ALA A 571 7.63 -6.17 -0.97
N ALA A 572 7.89 -5.36 -2.00
CA ALA A 572 8.97 -5.57 -2.95
C ALA A 572 10.35 -5.15 -2.42
N LYS A 573 10.41 -4.43 -1.28
CA LYS A 573 11.70 -4.05 -0.67
C LYS A 573 12.52 -5.28 -0.33
N GLY A 574 13.77 -5.32 -0.78
CA GLY A 574 14.67 -6.47 -0.62
C GLY A 574 14.58 -7.52 -1.73
N LEU A 575 13.58 -7.45 -2.60
CA LEU A 575 13.46 -8.34 -3.77
C LEU A 575 14.05 -7.70 -5.03
N GLU A 576 14.21 -8.50 -6.09
CA GLU A 576 14.71 -8.09 -7.41
C GLU A 576 14.06 -8.95 -8.50
N PHE A 577 13.82 -8.37 -9.67
CA PHE A 577 13.15 -9.02 -10.79
C PHE A 577 13.74 -8.51 -12.12
N ALA A 578 13.83 -9.38 -13.12
CA ALA A 578 14.30 -8.98 -14.43
C ALA A 578 13.43 -7.87 -15.03
N THR A 579 12.11 -7.97 -14.87
CA THR A 579 11.14 -7.00 -15.38
C THR A 579 10.19 -6.54 -14.28
N VAL A 580 10.07 -5.23 -14.10
CA VAL A 580 9.17 -4.60 -13.12
C VAL A 580 8.18 -3.69 -13.83
N PHE A 581 6.92 -3.86 -13.52
CA PHE A 581 5.85 -2.92 -13.85
C PHE A 581 5.49 -2.15 -12.59
N VAL A 582 5.55 -0.81 -12.66
CA VAL A 582 5.04 0.07 -11.61
C VAL A 582 3.74 0.67 -12.11
N VAL A 583 2.63 0.28 -11.52
CA VAL A 583 1.29 0.56 -12.02
C VAL A 583 0.52 1.56 -11.15
N GLY A 584 -0.45 2.26 -11.75
CA GLY A 584 -1.27 3.22 -11.05
C GLY A 584 -0.49 4.47 -10.62
N LEU A 585 0.41 4.97 -11.47
CA LEU A 585 1.15 6.22 -11.25
C LEU A 585 0.27 7.42 -11.54
N GLU A 586 -0.64 7.71 -10.61
CA GLU A 586 -1.65 8.76 -10.72
C GLU A 586 -1.65 9.65 -9.48
N GLU A 587 -1.92 10.94 -9.65
CA GLU A 587 -2.21 11.82 -8.51
C GLU A 587 -3.38 11.24 -7.70
N ASN A 588 -3.37 11.40 -6.38
CA ASN A 588 -4.33 10.82 -5.45
C ASN A 588 -4.28 9.29 -5.26
N ILE A 589 -3.36 8.61 -5.95
CA ILE A 589 -3.03 7.20 -5.70
C ILE A 589 -1.56 7.09 -5.32
N PHE A 590 -0.68 7.58 -6.18
CA PHE A 590 0.76 7.57 -5.99
C PHE A 590 1.38 8.85 -6.60
N PRO A 591 1.57 9.91 -5.80
CA PRO A 591 1.48 9.96 -4.33
C PRO A 591 0.05 9.90 -3.79
N SER A 592 -0.08 9.40 -2.55
CA SER A 592 -1.36 9.37 -1.85
C SER A 592 -1.81 10.79 -1.48
N PRO A 593 -3.14 11.08 -1.37
CA PRO A 593 -3.65 12.42 -1.04
C PRO A 593 -3.09 12.96 0.28
N LEU A 594 -2.89 12.09 1.27
CA LEU A 594 -2.34 12.47 2.57
C LEU A 594 -0.89 12.91 2.47
N ALA A 595 -0.09 12.21 1.68
CA ALA A 595 1.32 12.53 1.48
C ALA A 595 1.54 13.82 0.67
N ALA A 596 0.61 14.17 -0.23
CA ALA A 596 0.72 15.37 -1.05
C ALA A 596 0.69 16.68 -0.25
N VAL A 597 0.25 16.65 1.02
CA VAL A 597 0.11 17.82 1.90
C VAL A 597 1.41 18.15 2.64
N SER A 598 2.28 17.17 2.87
CA SER A 598 3.51 17.29 3.65
C SER A 598 4.74 17.04 2.79
N VAL A 599 5.72 17.96 2.81
CA VAL A 599 6.98 17.75 2.08
C VAL A 599 7.69 16.47 2.51
N ARG A 600 7.68 16.15 3.82
CA ARG A 600 8.33 14.95 4.36
C ARG A 600 7.66 13.67 3.88
N GLU A 601 6.34 13.65 3.86
CA GLU A 601 5.55 12.51 3.36
C GLU A 601 5.67 12.37 1.85
N LEU A 602 5.70 13.49 1.11
CA LEU A 602 5.94 13.46 -0.33
C LEU A 602 7.34 12.92 -0.67
N GLU A 603 8.36 13.29 0.11
CA GLU A 603 9.71 12.74 -0.02
C GLU A 603 9.73 11.23 0.26
N GLU A 604 8.88 10.72 1.18
CA GLU A 604 8.74 9.27 1.44
C GLU A 604 8.06 8.55 0.27
N GLU A 605 6.99 9.10 -0.28
CA GLU A 605 6.37 8.54 -1.50
C GLU A 605 7.35 8.53 -2.68
N ARG A 606 8.19 9.56 -2.82
CA ARG A 606 9.25 9.55 -3.85
C ARG A 606 10.29 8.46 -3.61
N ARG A 607 10.69 8.23 -2.35
CA ARG A 607 11.55 7.07 -1.99
C ARG A 607 10.86 5.75 -2.30
N LEU A 608 9.54 5.68 -2.14
CA LEU A 608 8.78 4.48 -2.49
C LEU A 608 8.86 4.19 -3.98
N LEU A 609 8.72 5.21 -4.85
CA LEU A 609 8.91 5.03 -6.30
C LEU A 609 10.36 4.70 -6.65
N TYR A 610 11.34 5.33 -5.99
CA TYR A 610 12.75 4.97 -6.13
C TYR A 610 13.00 3.49 -5.79
N VAL A 611 12.39 2.99 -4.70
CA VAL A 611 12.44 1.57 -4.36
C VAL A 611 11.85 0.73 -5.49
N ALA A 612 10.67 1.10 -6.03
CA ALA A 612 10.01 0.34 -7.09
C ALA A 612 10.88 0.22 -8.34
N ILE A 613 11.42 1.33 -8.83
CA ILE A 613 12.28 1.38 -10.02
C ILE A 613 13.55 0.54 -9.80
N THR A 614 14.17 0.65 -8.63
CA THR A 614 15.41 -0.08 -8.30
C THR A 614 15.21 -1.58 -8.03
N ARG A 615 13.97 -2.10 -8.12
CA ARG A 615 13.73 -3.56 -8.12
C ARG A 615 13.99 -4.18 -9.48
N ALA A 616 13.99 -3.38 -10.56
CA ALA A 616 14.22 -3.84 -11.92
C ALA A 616 15.71 -4.08 -12.20
N GLU A 617 15.99 -5.21 -12.84
CA GLU A 617 17.33 -5.53 -13.36
C GLU A 617 17.49 -5.04 -14.81
N LYS A 618 16.55 -5.41 -15.70
CA LYS A 618 16.63 -5.19 -17.15
C LYS A 618 15.57 -4.23 -17.67
N HIS A 619 14.30 -4.44 -17.31
CA HIS A 619 13.17 -3.69 -17.85
C HIS A 619 12.38 -3.06 -16.72
N CYS A 620 12.09 -1.78 -16.85
CA CYS A 620 11.19 -1.03 -15.99
C CYS A 620 10.08 -0.37 -16.82
N ILE A 621 8.83 -0.69 -16.51
CA ILE A 621 7.68 -0.17 -17.22
C ILE A 621 6.78 0.58 -16.24
N LEU A 622 6.46 1.83 -16.54
CA LEU A 622 5.59 2.70 -15.75
C LEU A 622 4.25 2.81 -16.45
N THR A 623 3.16 2.69 -15.69
CA THR A 623 1.81 2.83 -16.23
C THR A 623 0.93 3.68 -15.32
N ASN A 624 -0.06 4.33 -15.90
CA ASN A 624 -1.16 5.01 -15.21
C ASN A 624 -2.45 4.83 -16.00
N ALA A 625 -3.60 5.00 -15.34
CA ALA A 625 -4.89 5.11 -15.99
C ALA A 625 -5.42 6.54 -15.89
N LYS A 626 -5.93 7.11 -16.98
CA LYS A 626 -6.55 8.44 -16.99
C LYS A 626 -7.85 8.51 -16.22
N ASN A 627 -8.55 7.38 -16.12
CA ASN A 627 -9.77 7.29 -15.35
C ASN A 627 -9.86 5.96 -14.60
N ARG A 628 -10.41 6.05 -13.40
CA ARG A 628 -10.77 4.89 -12.55
C ARG A 628 -12.15 5.11 -11.96
N PHE A 629 -12.86 4.04 -11.75
CA PHE A 629 -14.09 4.11 -10.99
C PHE A 629 -13.77 4.01 -9.50
N ARG A 630 -14.01 5.11 -8.76
CA ARG A 630 -13.78 5.20 -7.32
C ARG A 630 -14.93 5.95 -6.66
N TYR A 631 -15.27 5.60 -5.43
CA TYR A 631 -16.32 6.27 -4.65
C TYR A 631 -17.68 6.36 -5.34
N GLY A 632 -18.04 5.37 -6.17
CA GLY A 632 -19.29 5.38 -6.92
C GLY A 632 -19.33 6.36 -8.11
N LYS A 633 -18.15 6.89 -8.52
CA LYS A 633 -18.03 7.84 -9.63
C LYS A 633 -16.80 7.52 -10.48
N MET A 634 -16.87 7.91 -11.75
CA MET A 634 -15.68 7.93 -12.59
C MET A 634 -14.82 9.13 -12.18
N GLU A 635 -13.62 8.88 -11.69
CA GLU A 635 -12.62 9.89 -11.38
C GLU A 635 -11.60 9.97 -12.51
N PHE A 636 -11.19 11.18 -12.85
CA PHE A 636 -10.16 11.45 -13.84
C PHE A 636 -8.97 12.03 -13.09
N ASP A 637 -7.92 11.25 -12.99
CA ASP A 637 -6.68 11.67 -12.34
C ASP A 637 -5.61 12.02 -13.37
N ASN A 638 -4.78 13.01 -13.03
CA ASN A 638 -3.60 13.32 -13.80
C ASN A 638 -2.52 12.26 -13.56
N PRO A 639 -1.61 12.06 -14.51
CA PRO A 639 -0.41 11.27 -14.26
C PRO A 639 0.32 11.74 -13.01
N SER A 640 0.96 10.83 -12.29
CA SER A 640 1.75 11.16 -11.12
C SER A 640 2.83 12.19 -11.46
N ARG A 641 2.95 13.23 -10.63
CA ARG A 641 4.04 14.23 -10.73
C ARG A 641 5.44 13.63 -10.74
N PHE A 642 5.60 12.44 -10.19
CA PHE A 642 6.88 11.74 -10.13
C PHE A 642 7.38 11.30 -11.50
N ILE A 643 6.49 11.16 -12.50
CA ILE A 643 6.89 10.85 -13.87
C ILE A 643 7.68 12.02 -14.47
N ASP A 644 7.25 13.26 -14.21
CA ASP A 644 7.93 14.48 -14.67
C ASP A 644 9.24 14.75 -13.91
N GLU A 645 9.46 14.08 -12.77
CA GLU A 645 10.70 14.20 -11.99
C GLU A 645 11.80 13.25 -12.49
N ILE A 646 11.47 12.31 -13.36
CA ILE A 646 12.45 11.48 -14.05
C ILE A 646 12.93 12.19 -15.32
N ASP A 647 14.23 12.20 -15.58
CA ASP A 647 14.78 12.81 -16.79
C ASP A 647 14.11 12.23 -18.05
N ALA A 648 13.47 13.10 -18.83
CA ALA A 648 12.74 12.73 -20.04
C ALA A 648 13.61 11.99 -21.08
N SER A 649 14.92 12.20 -21.08
CA SER A 649 15.85 11.49 -21.98
C SER A 649 15.94 9.99 -21.67
N LEU A 650 15.57 9.57 -20.45
CA LEU A 650 15.63 8.19 -19.95
C LEU A 650 14.29 7.45 -20.06
N ILE A 651 13.23 8.17 -20.45
CA ILE A 651 11.88 7.61 -20.64
C ILE A 651 11.61 7.47 -22.14
N GLU A 652 10.86 6.43 -22.52
CA GLU A 652 10.33 6.21 -23.85
C GLU A 652 8.82 6.03 -23.77
N GLY A 653 8.06 6.68 -24.65
CA GLY A 653 6.59 6.65 -24.65
C GLY A 653 6.01 7.90 -24.00
N GLY A 654 4.75 7.85 -23.69
CA GLY A 654 3.92 8.99 -23.35
C GLY A 654 2.93 9.28 -24.46
N GLU A 655 2.16 10.36 -24.36
CA GLU A 655 1.32 10.81 -25.47
C GLU A 655 2.24 11.33 -26.57
N GLU A 656 2.20 10.72 -27.75
CA GLU A 656 2.71 11.38 -28.95
C GLU A 656 1.91 12.69 -29.09
N ALA A 657 2.58 13.83 -28.90
CA ALA A 657 2.02 15.08 -29.35
C ALA A 657 1.59 14.85 -30.81
N PRO A 658 0.38 15.24 -31.23
CA PRO A 658 0.00 15.08 -32.61
C PRO A 658 1.07 15.78 -33.44
N GLU A 659 1.85 15.00 -34.18
CA GLU A 659 2.73 15.56 -35.19
C GLU A 659 1.84 16.45 -36.09
N SER A 660 2.00 17.73 -35.98
CA SER A 660 1.42 18.65 -36.93
C SER A 660 2.12 18.41 -38.27
N SER A 661 1.62 17.42 -39.00
CA SER A 661 2.01 17.21 -40.39
C SER A 661 1.44 18.37 -41.25
N PHE A 662 2.07 19.50 -41.11
CA PHE A 662 2.05 20.54 -42.13
C PHE A 662 3.41 20.53 -42.87
N GLY A 663 3.60 19.50 -43.64
CA GLY A 663 4.55 19.47 -44.74
C GLY A 663 4.00 20.33 -45.88
N GLY A 664 4.06 21.60 -45.72
CA GLY A 664 3.84 22.53 -46.83
C GLY A 664 5.11 22.62 -47.65
N GLU A 665 5.09 22.07 -48.87
CA GLU A 665 6.09 22.32 -49.93
C GLU A 665 6.35 23.82 -50.08
N ARG A 666 7.58 24.23 -49.83
CA ARG A 666 8.10 25.54 -50.20
C ARG A 666 8.31 25.55 -51.71
N SER A 667 7.32 26.02 -52.47
CA SER A 667 7.54 26.54 -53.82
C SER A 667 8.10 27.93 -53.69
N SER A 668 9.28 28.08 -54.16
CA SER A 668 10.01 29.33 -54.44
C SER A 668 9.25 30.14 -55.46
N PHE A 669 8.82 31.37 -55.11
CA PHE A 669 8.68 32.46 -56.10
C PHE A 669 9.08 33.77 -55.43
N GLY A 670 10.00 34.44 -56.11
CA GLY A 670 10.59 35.68 -55.64
C GLY A 670 9.79 36.92 -55.96
N GLY A 671 10.13 37.98 -55.25
CA GLY A 671 10.24 39.28 -55.85
C GLY A 671 9.25 40.38 -55.42
N TYR A 672 9.87 41.47 -54.97
CA TYR A 672 9.45 42.92 -55.01
C TYR A 672 8.53 43.40 -53.85
N GLY A 673 9.00 44.13 -52.92
CA GLY A 673 9.17 45.54 -52.69
C GLY A 673 7.95 46.38 -52.35
N SER A 674 8.12 47.09 -51.29
CA SER A 674 7.77 48.48 -50.92
C SER A 674 6.82 48.66 -49.73
N ASP A 675 7.39 49.28 -48.75
CA ASP A 675 6.94 50.38 -47.90
C ASP A 675 5.48 50.48 -47.42
N GLY A 676 5.31 50.87 -46.20
CA GLY A 676 4.13 51.49 -45.64
C GLY A 676 3.76 51.09 -44.26
N GLY A 677 4.26 51.80 -43.25
CA GLY A 677 3.90 51.60 -41.84
C GLY A 677 2.44 51.88 -41.54
N TYR A 678 1.98 51.32 -40.46
CA TYR A 678 1.17 52.02 -39.45
C TYR A 678 1.03 51.12 -38.24
N GLY A 679 1.28 51.68 -37.08
CA GLY A 679 1.25 51.03 -35.78
C GLY A 679 -0.16 50.70 -35.34
N GLY A 680 -0.23 49.64 -34.59
CA GLY A 680 -1.36 49.21 -33.78
C GLY A 680 -0.86 48.40 -32.62
N ARG A 681 -0.56 49.05 -31.51
CA ARG A 681 -0.26 48.42 -30.25
C ARG A 681 -1.50 47.69 -29.72
N MET A 682 -1.42 46.39 -29.45
CA MET A 682 -2.31 45.69 -28.56
C MET A 682 -1.63 45.51 -27.20
N PRO A 683 -2.36 45.75 -26.08
CA PRO A 683 -1.77 45.85 -24.73
C PRO A 683 -1.95 44.56 -23.97
N TRP A 684 -0.98 43.67 -24.04
CA TRP A 684 -0.89 42.49 -23.10
C TRP A 684 0.58 42.08 -22.86
N ASP A 685 1.41 43.08 -22.57
CA ASP A 685 2.76 42.83 -22.05
C ASP A 685 3.02 43.80 -20.89
N ARG A 686 2.56 43.40 -19.71
CA ARG A 686 3.05 43.91 -18.41
C ARG A 686 2.68 42.88 -17.37
N ASP A 687 3.70 42.18 -16.92
CA ASP A 687 4.16 41.99 -15.57
C ASP A 687 4.99 40.69 -15.42
N ARG A 688 6.22 40.79 -15.92
CA ARG A 688 7.33 39.93 -15.48
C ARG A 688 8.52 40.79 -15.12
N SER A 689 8.42 41.50 -14.02
CA SER A 689 9.61 42.01 -13.33
C SER A 689 9.23 42.46 -11.91
N GLY A 690 9.75 41.77 -10.90
CA GLY A 690 9.76 42.32 -9.58
C GLY A 690 9.26 41.38 -8.49
N TYR A 691 10.06 40.41 -8.13
CA TYR A 691 10.23 40.00 -6.72
C TYR A 691 11.51 39.17 -6.62
N ARG A 692 12.64 39.84 -6.79
CA ARG A 692 13.89 39.48 -6.15
C ARG A 692 14.02 40.39 -4.94
N ARG A 693 13.84 39.85 -3.72
CA ARG A 693 14.36 40.46 -2.49
C ARG A 693 14.79 39.38 -1.54
N ASP A 694 16.07 39.26 -1.43
CA ASP A 694 16.92 39.18 -0.25
C ASP A 694 16.47 38.26 0.88
N TYR A 695 17.06 37.06 0.88
CA TYR A 695 17.38 36.34 2.11
C TYR A 695 18.90 36.07 2.16
N GLN A 696 19.68 37.12 2.42
CA GLN A 696 21.00 36.98 3.04
C GLN A 696 20.93 37.71 4.37
N ASN A 697 21.39 36.96 5.41
CA ASN A 697 21.60 37.37 6.79
C ASN A 697 20.51 36.95 7.78
N ALA A 698 20.62 35.73 8.28
CA ALA A 698 20.32 35.39 9.66
C ALA A 698 21.36 34.38 10.17
N LYS A 699 22.11 34.82 11.17
CA LYS A 699 23.11 34.00 11.90
C LYS A 699 22.42 32.89 12.69
N PRO A 700 23.05 31.71 12.86
CA PRO A 700 22.48 30.62 13.66
C PRO A 700 22.64 30.95 15.15
N VAL A 701 21.53 31.01 15.87
CA VAL A 701 21.51 30.95 17.32
C VAL A 701 21.32 29.49 17.72
N ALA A 702 22.23 28.97 18.47
CA ALA A 702 22.15 27.66 19.11
C ALA A 702 20.90 27.60 19.98
N SER A 703 19.97 26.68 19.70
CA SER A 703 18.85 26.40 20.60
C SER A 703 18.99 25.02 21.17
N GLN A 704 18.94 24.98 22.47
CA GLN A 704 18.73 23.87 23.35
C GLN A 704 17.47 23.09 22.97
N PHE A 705 17.53 21.81 23.22
CA PHE A 705 16.42 20.85 23.21
C PHE A 705 15.06 21.45 23.58
N MET A 706 14.17 21.49 22.62
CA MET A 706 12.73 21.18 22.70
C MET A 706 12.14 21.40 21.32
N ALA A 707 11.58 20.37 20.75
CA ALA A 707 10.78 20.46 19.53
C ALA A 707 9.51 21.25 19.85
N ASP A 708 9.42 22.45 19.33
CA ASP A 708 8.21 23.25 19.41
C ASP A 708 7.05 22.55 18.66
N PRO A 709 5.88 22.40 19.30
CA PRO A 709 4.69 21.98 18.59
C PRO A 709 4.23 23.13 17.70
N LYS A 710 4.22 22.93 16.41
CA LYS A 710 3.66 23.89 15.45
C LYS A 710 2.20 24.17 15.78
N PRO A 711 1.77 25.42 15.81
CA PRO A 711 0.40 25.79 16.11
C PRO A 711 -0.52 25.51 14.92
N GLY A 712 -1.65 24.85 15.20
CA GLY A 712 -2.91 25.08 14.53
C GLY A 712 -3.03 24.56 13.11
N PHE A 713 -3.35 23.29 12.97
CA PHE A 713 -4.16 22.85 11.84
C PHE A 713 -5.52 23.56 11.91
N LYS A 714 -5.69 24.60 11.13
CA LYS A 714 -7.03 25.05 10.77
C LYS A 714 -7.69 23.90 10.03
N SER A 715 -8.73 23.35 10.63
CA SER A 715 -9.60 22.35 10.01
C SER A 715 -10.00 22.82 8.63
N VAL A 716 -9.47 22.16 7.61
CA VAL A 716 -9.98 22.32 6.25
C VAL A 716 -11.39 21.72 6.26
N ARG A 717 -12.34 22.49 5.81
CA ARG A 717 -13.76 22.17 5.60
C ARG A 717 -13.94 21.05 4.56
N ALA A 718 -13.44 19.85 4.85
CA ALA A 718 -13.73 18.66 4.06
C ALA A 718 -14.78 17.74 4.70
N VAL A 719 -15.25 18.06 5.92
CA VAL A 719 -16.24 17.23 6.66
C VAL A 719 -17.69 17.57 6.31
N ASN A 720 -17.96 18.64 5.57
CA ASN A 720 -19.33 19.05 5.25
C ASN A 720 -19.90 18.48 3.93
N ALA A 721 -19.18 17.63 3.23
CA ALA A 721 -19.73 16.97 2.04
C ALA A 721 -20.51 15.67 2.35
N VAL A 722 -20.27 15.06 3.52
CA VAL A 722 -20.94 13.80 3.91
C VAL A 722 -22.26 14.03 4.68
N HIS A 723 -22.52 15.25 5.13
CA HIS A 723 -23.73 15.54 5.95
C HIS A 723 -24.92 16.09 5.16
N ARG A 724 -24.87 16.07 3.80
CA ARG A 724 -25.96 16.58 2.95
C ARG A 724 -26.79 15.49 2.25
N ILE A 725 -26.67 14.25 2.68
CA ILE A 725 -27.47 13.14 2.11
C ILE A 725 -28.56 12.63 3.07
N MET A 726 -28.70 13.21 4.26
CA MET A 726 -29.85 12.90 5.14
C MET A 726 -30.51 14.17 5.58
N GLY A 727 -31.72 14.41 5.07
CA GLY A 727 -32.58 15.41 5.62
C GLY A 727 -33.57 16.02 4.63
N ASP A 728 -34.76 15.52 4.75
CA ASP A 728 -36.05 16.15 4.62
C ASP A 728 -36.64 16.50 3.26
N THR A 729 -37.58 15.68 2.94
CA THR A 729 -38.76 16.00 2.11
C THR A 729 -39.64 17.03 2.82
N THR A 730 -39.80 18.22 2.23
CA THR A 730 -41.09 18.87 2.02
C THR A 730 -40.97 20.19 1.25
N SER A 731 -41.79 20.26 0.22
CA SER A 731 -42.50 21.40 -0.38
C SER A 731 -41.74 22.57 -1.05
N SER A 732 -41.96 22.58 -2.32
CA SER A 732 -42.47 23.72 -3.16
C SER A 732 -41.57 24.85 -3.58
N SER A 733 -41.52 24.95 -4.88
CA SER A 733 -41.59 26.13 -5.76
C SER A 733 -40.30 26.84 -6.17
N SER A 734 -40.16 26.79 -7.49
CA SER A 734 -39.77 27.84 -8.42
C SER A 734 -38.32 28.15 -8.70
N VAL A 735 -37.96 27.77 -9.93
CA VAL A 735 -37.27 28.52 -10.98
C VAL A 735 -35.88 29.03 -10.68
N ALA A 736 -34.87 28.42 -11.32
CA ALA A 736 -34.08 29.01 -12.39
C ALA A 736 -32.94 28.07 -12.80
N SER A 737 -32.93 27.85 -14.07
CA SER A 737 -31.94 27.20 -14.94
C SER A 737 -30.49 27.52 -14.66
N ALA A 738 -29.68 26.48 -14.58
CA ALA A 738 -28.30 26.47 -15.09
C ALA A 738 -27.91 25.04 -15.47
N GLY A 739 -27.81 24.83 -16.71
CA GLY A 739 -27.13 24.02 -17.63
C GLY A 739 -26.54 22.68 -17.20
N SER A 740 -27.24 21.65 -17.55
CA SER A 740 -26.81 20.25 -17.56
C SER A 740 -25.87 19.98 -18.73
N SER A 741 -24.68 19.45 -18.47
CA SER A 741 -23.86 18.76 -19.44
C SER A 741 -24.18 17.26 -19.46
N ALA A 742 -25.39 16.92 -19.85
CA ALA A 742 -25.84 15.54 -20.07
C ALA A 742 -26.66 15.43 -21.34
N SER A 743 -26.08 15.84 -22.46
CA SER A 743 -26.75 15.72 -23.78
C SER A 743 -25.80 15.63 -24.98
N ASN A 744 -24.67 14.95 -24.87
CA ASN A 744 -23.80 14.70 -26.03
C ASN A 744 -23.80 13.27 -26.56
N ALA A 745 -24.49 12.33 -25.93
CA ALA A 745 -24.50 10.94 -26.40
C ALA A 745 -25.47 10.68 -27.58
N SER A 746 -26.51 11.51 -27.75
CA SER A 746 -27.48 11.29 -28.84
C SER A 746 -27.17 12.03 -30.12
N SER A 747 -26.25 13.00 -30.13
CA SER A 747 -25.83 13.75 -31.33
C SER A 747 -24.60 13.12 -32.02
N ALA A 748 -23.82 12.30 -31.32
CA ALA A 748 -22.63 11.68 -31.90
C ALA A 748 -22.93 10.48 -32.78
N ALA A 749 -24.05 9.78 -32.57
CA ALA A 749 -24.44 8.64 -33.41
C ALA A 749 -24.77 8.99 -34.88
N GLY A 750 -25.08 10.25 -35.15
CA GLY A 750 -25.39 10.70 -36.49
C GLY A 750 -24.19 11.08 -37.38
N SER A 751 -22.98 11.15 -36.81
CA SER A 751 -21.74 11.54 -37.50
C SER A 751 -20.70 10.42 -37.57
N LEU A 752 -20.95 9.26 -36.95
CA LEU A 752 -20.03 8.13 -36.97
C LEU A 752 -20.08 7.40 -38.30
N SER A 753 -18.94 7.21 -38.96
CA SER A 753 -18.80 6.46 -40.20
C SER A 753 -17.70 5.40 -40.11
N GLU A 754 -17.76 4.41 -41.00
CA GLU A 754 -16.68 3.44 -41.15
C GLU A 754 -15.37 4.16 -41.50
N GLY A 755 -14.28 3.78 -40.83
CA GLY A 755 -12.98 4.42 -40.93
C GLY A 755 -12.72 5.55 -39.92
N CYS A 756 -13.74 6.04 -39.19
CA CYS A 756 -13.53 7.03 -38.13
C CYS A 756 -12.72 6.46 -36.98
N ARG A 757 -11.85 7.30 -36.43
CA ARG A 757 -11.15 7.01 -35.17
C ARG A 757 -12.01 7.49 -34.01
N ILE A 758 -12.18 6.62 -33.03
CA ILE A 758 -12.91 6.93 -31.80
C ILE A 758 -12.04 6.65 -30.59
N GLU A 759 -12.27 7.39 -29.53
CA GLU A 759 -11.75 7.10 -28.19
C GLU A 759 -12.89 6.60 -27.32
N HIS A 760 -12.83 5.34 -26.93
CA HIS A 760 -13.84 4.67 -26.11
C HIS A 760 -13.40 4.59 -24.66
N GLN A 761 -14.30 4.94 -23.75
CA GLN A 761 -13.98 5.03 -22.30
C GLN A 761 -13.35 3.78 -21.69
N ARG A 762 -13.58 2.62 -22.25
CA ARG A 762 -13.12 1.33 -21.70
C ARG A 762 -11.99 0.69 -22.48
N PHE A 763 -11.95 0.92 -23.80
CA PHE A 763 -11.07 0.19 -24.72
C PHE A 763 -10.00 1.08 -25.35
N GLY A 764 -10.01 2.38 -25.04
CA GLY A 764 -9.05 3.34 -25.59
C GLY A 764 -9.35 3.69 -27.05
N ILE A 765 -8.30 4.02 -27.79
CA ILE A 765 -8.40 4.47 -29.18
C ILE A 765 -8.62 3.27 -30.10
N GLY A 766 -9.60 3.41 -31.01
CA GLY A 766 -9.91 2.41 -32.00
C GLY A 766 -10.41 3.00 -33.30
N THR A 767 -10.46 2.18 -34.36
CA THR A 767 -10.97 2.53 -35.69
C THR A 767 -12.25 1.77 -35.97
N VAL A 768 -13.30 2.45 -36.40
CA VAL A 768 -14.58 1.84 -36.76
C VAL A 768 -14.42 1.05 -38.05
N LEU A 769 -14.58 -0.26 -38.00
CA LEU A 769 -14.49 -1.15 -39.16
C LEU A 769 -15.81 -1.28 -39.90
N LYS A 770 -16.94 -1.34 -39.16
CA LYS A 770 -18.26 -1.60 -39.71
C LYS A 770 -19.34 -1.04 -38.80
N ILE A 771 -20.43 -0.55 -39.40
CA ILE A 771 -21.65 -0.13 -38.69
C ILE A 771 -22.83 -0.92 -39.22
N GLU A 772 -23.59 -1.57 -38.33
CA GLU A 772 -24.74 -2.42 -38.66
C GLU A 772 -25.96 -2.00 -37.84
N GLY A 773 -27.14 -2.16 -38.43
CA GLY A 773 -28.42 -1.84 -37.79
C GLY A 773 -28.87 -0.39 -38.02
N THR A 774 -30.04 -0.05 -37.51
CA THR A 774 -30.62 1.31 -37.61
C THR A 774 -31.31 1.71 -36.31
N GLY A 775 -31.26 2.98 -35.97
CA GLY A 775 -31.88 3.54 -34.77
C GLY A 775 -31.22 3.04 -33.47
N GLU A 776 -32.01 2.66 -32.48
CA GLU A 776 -31.51 2.28 -31.14
C GLU A 776 -30.69 0.98 -31.11
N ASN A 777 -30.76 0.15 -32.15
CA ASN A 777 -30.06 -1.14 -32.27
C ASN A 777 -28.81 -1.03 -33.19
N THR A 778 -28.31 0.19 -33.46
CA THR A 778 -27.10 0.39 -34.26
C THR A 778 -25.88 -0.12 -33.51
N LYS A 779 -25.12 -1.03 -34.13
CA LYS A 779 -23.88 -1.61 -33.61
C LYS A 779 -22.70 -1.16 -34.46
N ALA A 780 -21.60 -0.83 -33.84
CA ALA A 780 -20.33 -0.56 -34.51
C ALA A 780 -19.31 -1.66 -34.16
N THR A 781 -18.67 -2.21 -35.17
CA THR A 781 -17.50 -3.07 -35.00
C THR A 781 -16.27 -2.17 -35.05
N VAL A 782 -15.52 -2.13 -33.97
CA VAL A 782 -14.37 -1.22 -33.78
C VAL A 782 -13.12 -2.05 -33.47
N GLU A 783 -12.04 -1.76 -34.15
CA GLU A 783 -10.72 -2.35 -33.87
C GLU A 783 -9.94 -1.40 -32.98
N PHE A 784 -9.78 -1.76 -31.73
CA PHE A 784 -9.03 -1.00 -30.74
C PHE A 784 -7.56 -1.34 -30.74
N GLN A 785 -6.69 -0.37 -30.55
CA GLN A 785 -5.23 -0.57 -30.56
C GLN A 785 -4.75 -1.63 -29.58
N ASN A 786 -5.32 -1.67 -28.40
CA ASN A 786 -4.92 -2.59 -27.33
C ASN A 786 -5.93 -3.71 -27.07
N ALA A 787 -7.23 -3.47 -27.28
CA ALA A 787 -8.30 -4.40 -26.93
C ALA A 787 -8.77 -5.31 -28.09
N GLY A 788 -8.18 -5.17 -29.30
CA GLY A 788 -8.61 -5.91 -30.49
C GLY A 788 -10.00 -5.49 -30.99
N THR A 789 -10.63 -6.32 -31.81
CA THR A 789 -11.93 -6.01 -32.40
C THR A 789 -13.07 -6.26 -31.41
N LYS A 790 -13.93 -5.24 -31.22
CA LYS A 790 -15.12 -5.30 -30.35
C LYS A 790 -16.36 -4.82 -31.13
N GLN A 791 -17.52 -5.38 -30.78
CA GLN A 791 -18.81 -4.91 -31.29
C GLN A 791 -19.50 -4.10 -30.19
N LEU A 792 -19.83 -2.84 -30.45
CA LEU A 792 -20.41 -1.90 -29.50
C LEU A 792 -21.83 -1.52 -29.92
N LEU A 793 -22.77 -1.51 -28.99
CA LEU A 793 -24.11 -0.97 -29.21
C LEU A 793 -24.08 0.55 -29.01
N LEU A 794 -24.20 1.34 -30.09
CA LEU A 794 -23.95 2.78 -30.06
C LEU A 794 -24.83 3.59 -29.11
N LYS A 795 -26.01 3.09 -28.78
CA LYS A 795 -26.90 3.70 -27.78
C LYS A 795 -26.28 3.82 -26.39
N PHE A 796 -25.42 2.87 -26.02
CA PHE A 796 -24.83 2.76 -24.70
C PHE A 796 -23.31 3.01 -24.67
N ALA A 797 -22.68 2.90 -25.84
CA ALA A 797 -21.23 3.08 -25.95
C ALA A 797 -20.83 4.55 -25.70
N LYS A 798 -19.99 4.76 -24.71
CA LYS A 798 -19.47 6.10 -24.37
C LYS A 798 -18.13 6.31 -25.08
N PHE A 799 -18.18 7.05 -26.19
CA PHE A 799 -16.99 7.33 -26.99
C PHE A 799 -16.98 8.79 -27.50
N THR A 800 -15.80 9.26 -27.84
CA THR A 800 -15.58 10.54 -28.51
C THR A 800 -15.00 10.28 -29.90
N ILE A 801 -15.49 10.96 -30.92
CA ILE A 801 -14.95 10.86 -32.30
C ILE A 801 -13.72 11.74 -32.36
N LEU A 802 -12.57 11.17 -32.74
CA LEU A 802 -11.29 11.88 -32.85
C LEU A 802 -11.03 12.46 -34.25
N SER A 803 -11.48 11.80 -35.30
CA SER A 803 -11.39 12.26 -36.68
C SER A 803 -12.16 11.34 -37.65
#